data_9913618159113fa5aa8169d1509a9161
#
_entry.id   9913618159113fa5aa8169d1509a9161
#
_cell.length_a   1.000
_cell.length_b   1.000
_cell.length_c   1.000
_cell.angle_alpha   90.00
_cell.angle_beta   90.00
_cell.angle_gamma   90.00
#
_symmetry.space_group_name_H-M   'P 1'
#
loop_
_entity.id
_entity.type
_entity.pdbx_description
1 polymer ?
#
loop_
_entity_poly.entity_id
_entity_poly.type
_entity_poly.pdbx_seq_one_letter_code
_entity_poly.pdbx_strand_id
1 'polypeptide(L)'
;MESARRSEALREEMELHLAEKAAELQADGMTAERARAEARRRFGNVGLKHEESREIWMTRFWSELGQDVRYGCRTMTANKAFSALAVLSLALGIGANTTIYSFMESILLRSLPVADPESLVVLNWHSRPPQNANKEWVHVMHGVQGMAWPGDKGAMVSGMFPYAAFETLREERTVFSTLFGYFDGLNRTLAVRGQATSASAEYVTGEYFRGLAVSPAAGRLIDSEDDRPGAAPVAVISFATSQNRFGGPPNAIGQSILVDNAPFTVIGVAPPEFFGVDPAVAPDLYLPLHTNLLVEGAGAARMYGDGNFYWIEMMGRLRPGVSMAQAQAVLAPRFHQWVAATATTDGERAKLPALMLKPGAAGLGSLRRQYSKPLYVLLTIVGLLLAIACANIANLLLARAAVRRREMAVRLSLGAGRFRVVRQLLTESVMLASLGGAVGVLFAIWGMRSLTFLFSNGQENFTLHAELNWNVLGVTAALSVVCGLLFGLAPAIQSTRPDVMPALKDGRGGGPRRRAQHVLVVAQIAISFLILVAAGLFVRTLNRLHSVQLGYAREHILLFSLNARQAGHRDPEITTFYTDLRKRFESIPGVSSATLSQSSIINAGRTGQAIRGPMKIGAVTIEDARVLVAGPRFLTTMQIPILAGREIDDRDQPGSRPVAVISKELARTYFGNENPVGRRITLPEEKRDLEIVGVSANLRYGGLKNEEESAMTVFVAVSQFSPDRMTYALRTAGDPLRFVQSVHEIAREADSRIPVTNVVTQAAEIDRTISREVTFAKLCTGFAVLALLIACVGLYGTMSYNVARQVGEIGIRMALGAQRGDVVWMV
;
A
#
# COMPACT_ATOMS: atom_id res chain seq x y z
N MET A 1 -11.83 -42.28 6.71
CA MET A 1 -13.04 -43.12 6.81
C MET A 1 -13.08 -44.22 5.74
N GLU A 2 -12.73 -43.94 4.49
CA GLU A 2 -12.78 -44.95 3.39
C GLU A 2 -11.70 -46.00 3.47
N SER A 3 -10.50 -45.67 3.95
CA SER A 3 -9.40 -46.65 4.18
C SER A 3 -9.70 -47.62 5.34
N ALA A 4 -10.41 -47.16 6.36
CA ALA A 4 -10.85 -48.00 7.47
C ALA A 4 -11.93 -49.00 7.03
N ARG A 5 -12.93 -48.55 6.24
CA ARG A 5 -13.98 -49.42 5.67
C ARG A 5 -13.41 -50.48 4.72
N ARG A 6 -12.39 -50.14 3.93
CA ARG A 6 -11.73 -51.07 3.00
C ARG A 6 -10.84 -52.08 3.72
N SER A 7 -10.15 -51.64 4.79
CA SER A 7 -9.39 -52.53 5.66
C SER A 7 -10.30 -53.54 6.36
N GLU A 8 -11.51 -53.10 6.71
CA GLU A 8 -12.53 -53.93 7.33
C GLU A 8 -13.11 -54.92 6.33
N ALA A 9 -13.45 -54.49 5.11
CA ALA A 9 -13.90 -55.36 4.01
C ALA A 9 -12.86 -56.42 3.61
N LEU A 10 -11.55 -56.05 3.56
CA LEU A 10 -10.47 -57.00 3.28
C LEU A 10 -10.33 -58.03 4.41
N ARG A 11 -10.55 -57.62 5.64
CA ARG A 11 -10.53 -58.53 6.81
C ARG A 11 -11.70 -59.51 6.78
N GLU A 12 -12.90 -59.02 6.43
CA GLU A 12 -14.09 -59.85 6.24
C GLU A 12 -13.89 -60.87 5.09
N GLU A 13 -13.29 -60.46 3.99
CA GLU A 13 -12.98 -61.35 2.86
C GLU A 13 -11.96 -62.47 3.22
N MET A 14 -10.91 -62.07 3.99
CA MET A 14 -9.94 -63.03 4.51
C MET A 14 -10.56 -64.00 5.53
N GLU A 15 -11.46 -63.53 6.38
CA GLU A 15 -12.18 -64.41 7.32
C GLU A 15 -13.16 -65.34 6.60
N LEU A 16 -13.79 -64.87 5.52
CA LEU A 16 -14.66 -65.70 4.67
C LEU A 16 -13.86 -66.82 4.01
N HIS A 17 -12.72 -66.52 3.41
CA HIS A 17 -11.85 -67.55 2.80
C HIS A 17 -11.28 -68.55 3.83
N LEU A 18 -11.00 -68.11 5.04
CA LEU A 18 -10.58 -69.00 6.11
C LEU A 18 -11.73 -69.92 6.55
N ALA A 19 -12.96 -69.39 6.57
CA ALA A 19 -14.16 -70.18 6.91
C ALA A 19 -14.50 -71.20 5.80
N GLU A 20 -14.40 -70.80 4.53
CA GLU A 20 -14.55 -71.71 3.37
C GLU A 20 -13.54 -72.86 3.42
N LYS A 21 -12.26 -72.52 3.63
CA LYS A 21 -11.20 -73.57 3.71
C LYS A 21 -11.34 -74.47 4.90
N ALA A 22 -11.83 -73.98 6.02
CA ALA A 22 -12.16 -74.77 7.20
C ALA A 22 -13.37 -75.67 6.93
N ALA A 23 -14.39 -75.28 6.21
CA ALA A 23 -15.54 -76.08 5.79
C ALA A 23 -15.14 -77.20 4.81
N GLU A 24 -14.23 -76.90 3.86
CA GLU A 24 -13.65 -77.90 2.95
C GLU A 24 -12.90 -79.00 3.70
N LEU A 25 -12.05 -78.60 4.67
CA LEU A 25 -11.32 -79.54 5.48
C LEU A 25 -12.21 -80.36 6.47
N GLN A 26 -13.37 -79.82 6.86
CA GLN A 26 -14.37 -80.54 7.62
C GLN A 26 -15.10 -81.62 6.75
N ALA A 27 -15.40 -81.29 5.49
CA ALA A 27 -15.95 -82.22 4.56
C ALA A 27 -15.02 -83.37 4.23
N ASP A 28 -13.70 -83.18 4.35
CA ASP A 28 -12.65 -84.18 4.24
C ASP A 28 -12.46 -84.98 5.53
N GLY A 29 -13.35 -84.87 6.52
CA GLY A 29 -13.38 -85.75 7.72
C GLY A 29 -12.60 -85.22 8.93
N MET A 30 -12.14 -83.94 8.91
CA MET A 30 -11.49 -83.38 10.08
C MET A 30 -12.51 -82.82 11.07
N THR A 31 -12.18 -82.86 12.37
CA THR A 31 -12.98 -82.25 13.44
C THR A 31 -12.95 -80.70 13.26
N ALA A 32 -14.02 -80.02 13.64
CA ALA A 32 -14.18 -78.57 13.45
C ALA A 32 -13.02 -77.73 14.01
N GLU A 33 -12.46 -78.12 15.16
CA GLU A 33 -11.32 -77.41 15.73
C GLU A 33 -10.00 -77.64 14.97
N ARG A 34 -9.76 -78.88 14.53
CA ARG A 34 -8.56 -79.21 13.74
C ARG A 34 -8.63 -78.55 12.33
N ALA A 35 -9.81 -78.55 11.72
CA ALA A 35 -10.03 -77.96 10.41
C ALA A 35 -9.78 -76.43 10.46
N ARG A 36 -10.22 -75.76 11.51
CA ARG A 36 -9.94 -74.32 11.70
C ARG A 36 -8.44 -74.05 11.95
N ALA A 37 -7.79 -74.86 12.76
CA ALA A 37 -6.39 -74.68 13.02
C ALA A 37 -5.51 -75.01 11.80
N GLU A 38 -5.86 -76.01 10.99
CA GLU A 38 -5.16 -76.36 9.75
C GLU A 38 -5.44 -75.31 8.64
N ALA A 39 -6.65 -74.76 8.53
CA ALA A 39 -6.98 -73.65 7.60
C ALA A 39 -6.15 -72.40 7.92
N ARG A 40 -6.02 -72.02 9.18
CA ARG A 40 -5.14 -70.94 9.62
C ARG A 40 -3.67 -71.24 9.36
N ARG A 41 -3.22 -72.43 9.57
CA ARG A 41 -1.83 -72.87 9.34
C ARG A 41 -1.47 -72.77 7.86
N ARG A 42 -2.36 -73.22 6.97
CA ARG A 42 -2.20 -73.15 5.48
C ARG A 42 -2.32 -71.75 4.93
N PHE A 43 -3.16 -70.90 5.54
CA PHE A 43 -3.31 -69.52 5.13
C PHE A 43 -2.08 -68.66 5.51
N GLY A 44 -1.35 -69.05 6.57
CA GLY A 44 -0.19 -68.39 7.08
C GLY A 44 -0.56 -67.20 8.01
N ASN A 45 0.38 -66.29 8.21
CA ASN A 45 0.16 -65.12 9.10
C ASN A 45 -0.77 -64.12 8.46
N VAL A 46 -2.03 -64.08 8.95
CA VAL A 46 -3.09 -63.18 8.45
C VAL A 46 -2.69 -61.71 8.56
N GLY A 47 -1.98 -61.35 9.63
CA GLY A 47 -1.48 -59.99 9.83
C GLY A 47 -0.45 -59.57 8.78
N LEU A 48 0.47 -60.46 8.45
CA LEU A 48 1.48 -60.21 7.41
C LEU A 48 0.85 -60.07 6.01
N LYS A 49 -0.09 -60.94 5.67
CA LYS A 49 -0.82 -60.85 4.39
C LYS A 49 -1.71 -59.64 4.27
N HIS A 50 -2.25 -59.17 5.37
CA HIS A 50 -2.99 -57.91 5.42
C HIS A 50 -2.07 -56.69 5.20
N GLU A 51 -0.86 -56.71 5.74
CA GLU A 51 0.15 -55.67 5.53
C GLU A 51 0.72 -55.66 4.11
N GLU A 52 1.04 -56.82 3.56
CA GLU A 52 1.46 -57.01 2.16
C GLU A 52 0.39 -56.49 1.16
N SER A 53 -0.87 -56.78 1.43
CA SER A 53 -1.96 -56.26 0.61
C SER A 53 -2.08 -54.76 0.70
N ARG A 54 -1.82 -54.16 1.87
CA ARG A 54 -1.82 -52.72 2.08
C ARG A 54 -0.65 -52.03 1.36
N GLU A 55 0.54 -52.61 1.32
CA GLU A 55 1.69 -52.11 0.56
C GLU A 55 1.44 -52.18 -0.96
N ILE A 56 0.86 -53.28 -1.45
CA ILE A 56 0.50 -53.41 -2.87
C ILE A 56 -0.52 -52.36 -3.30
N TRP A 57 -1.44 -51.95 -2.41
CA TRP A 57 -2.42 -50.87 -2.70
C TRP A 57 -1.77 -49.48 -2.74
N MET A 58 -0.82 -49.20 -1.90
CA MET A 58 -0.11 -47.89 -1.91
C MET A 58 0.75 -47.76 -3.17
N THR A 59 1.48 -48.80 -3.55
CA THR A 59 2.28 -48.81 -4.79
C THR A 59 1.39 -48.71 -6.03
N ARG A 60 0.22 -49.36 -6.02
CA ARG A 60 -0.77 -49.26 -7.10
C ARG A 60 -1.33 -47.84 -7.28
N PHE A 61 -1.65 -47.17 -6.19
CA PHE A 61 -2.11 -45.76 -6.24
C PHE A 61 -1.08 -44.85 -6.92
N TRP A 62 0.19 -44.93 -6.52
CA TRP A 62 1.24 -44.12 -7.11
C TRP A 62 1.56 -44.49 -8.56
N SER A 63 1.52 -45.77 -8.89
CA SER A 63 1.73 -46.22 -10.26
C SER A 63 0.59 -45.76 -11.19
N GLU A 64 -0.65 -45.80 -10.72
CA GLU A 64 -1.82 -45.34 -11.47
C GLU A 64 -1.81 -43.79 -11.62
N LEU A 65 -1.40 -43.07 -10.56
CA LEU A 65 -1.23 -41.61 -10.64
C LEU A 65 -0.14 -41.24 -11.67
N GLY A 66 0.99 -41.94 -11.66
CA GLY A 66 2.05 -41.76 -12.64
C GLY A 66 1.59 -42.02 -14.09
N GLN A 67 0.69 -43.01 -14.30
CA GLN A 67 0.06 -43.27 -15.58
C GLN A 67 -0.88 -42.12 -15.99
N ASP A 68 -1.70 -41.63 -15.04
CA ASP A 68 -2.62 -40.50 -15.26
C ASP A 68 -1.85 -39.22 -15.63
N VAL A 69 -0.72 -38.94 -14.96
CA VAL A 69 0.19 -37.82 -15.30
C VAL A 69 0.77 -37.97 -16.71
N ARG A 70 1.28 -39.15 -17.05
CA ARG A 70 1.85 -39.40 -18.39
C ARG A 70 0.79 -39.24 -19.49
N TYR A 71 -0.42 -39.72 -19.22
CA TYR A 71 -1.56 -39.54 -20.12
C TYR A 71 -1.94 -38.07 -20.26
N GLY A 72 -1.98 -37.34 -19.16
CA GLY A 72 -2.20 -35.88 -19.13
C GLY A 72 -1.20 -35.12 -20.00
N CYS A 73 0.11 -35.41 -19.86
CA CYS A 73 1.16 -34.82 -20.68
C CYS A 73 0.95 -35.07 -22.19
N ARG A 74 0.65 -36.34 -22.57
CA ARG A 74 0.36 -36.67 -23.97
C ARG A 74 -0.87 -35.93 -24.52
N THR A 75 -1.87 -35.80 -23.69
CA THR A 75 -3.11 -35.12 -24.04
C THR A 75 -2.91 -33.61 -24.25
N MET A 76 -2.06 -32.96 -23.42
CA MET A 76 -1.69 -31.57 -23.54
C MET A 76 -0.87 -31.29 -24.80
N THR A 77 0.10 -32.16 -25.13
CA THR A 77 0.94 -32.01 -26.31
C THR A 77 0.17 -32.28 -27.60
N ALA A 78 -0.84 -33.18 -27.56
CA ALA A 78 -1.72 -33.44 -28.71
C ALA A 78 -2.68 -32.29 -29.04
N ASN A 79 -3.03 -31.44 -28.02
CA ASN A 79 -3.97 -30.32 -28.18
C ASN A 79 -3.30 -29.00 -27.73
N LYS A 80 -2.26 -28.60 -28.44
CA LYS A 80 -1.38 -27.46 -28.07
C LYS A 80 -2.15 -26.15 -27.88
N ALA A 81 -3.03 -25.80 -28.81
CA ALA A 81 -3.82 -24.56 -28.74
C ALA A 81 -4.74 -24.51 -27.52
N PHE A 82 -5.46 -25.59 -27.23
CA PHE A 82 -6.30 -25.71 -26.05
C PHE A 82 -5.47 -25.56 -24.75
N SER A 83 -4.37 -26.32 -24.65
CA SER A 83 -3.51 -26.30 -23.45
C SER A 83 -2.87 -24.94 -23.26
N ALA A 84 -2.40 -24.30 -24.33
CA ALA A 84 -1.82 -22.95 -24.27
C ALA A 84 -2.84 -21.90 -23.80
N LEU A 85 -4.05 -21.91 -24.35
CA LEU A 85 -5.13 -20.98 -23.94
C LEU A 85 -5.55 -21.19 -22.49
N ALA A 86 -5.67 -22.45 -22.05
CA ALA A 86 -6.01 -22.79 -20.68
C ALA A 86 -4.91 -22.36 -19.70
N VAL A 87 -3.65 -22.69 -19.99
CA VAL A 87 -2.49 -22.31 -19.18
C VAL A 87 -2.35 -20.79 -19.13
N LEU A 88 -2.48 -20.10 -20.26
CA LEU A 88 -2.37 -18.64 -20.32
C LEU A 88 -3.47 -17.95 -19.51
N SER A 89 -4.72 -18.41 -19.65
CA SER A 89 -5.85 -17.85 -18.87
C SER A 89 -5.65 -18.03 -17.37
N LEU A 90 -5.20 -19.22 -16.94
CA LEU A 90 -4.88 -19.47 -15.53
C LEU A 90 -3.68 -18.67 -15.07
N ALA A 91 -2.61 -18.60 -15.86
CA ALA A 91 -1.42 -17.86 -15.52
C ALA A 91 -1.69 -16.38 -15.28
N LEU A 92 -2.52 -15.76 -16.13
CA LEU A 92 -2.95 -14.37 -15.97
C LEU A 92 -3.81 -14.19 -14.71
N GLY A 93 -4.78 -15.08 -14.48
CA GLY A 93 -5.66 -15.02 -13.31
C GLY A 93 -4.92 -15.28 -11.99
N ILE A 94 -4.14 -16.35 -11.91
CA ILE A 94 -3.36 -16.71 -10.72
C ILE A 94 -2.24 -15.70 -10.50
N GLY A 95 -1.51 -15.30 -11.55
CA GLY A 95 -0.42 -14.35 -11.48
C GLY A 95 -0.86 -12.98 -10.98
N ALA A 96 -1.99 -12.45 -11.47
CA ALA A 96 -2.56 -11.20 -10.99
C ALA A 96 -2.96 -11.30 -9.50
N ASN A 97 -3.60 -12.40 -9.08
CA ASN A 97 -3.92 -12.64 -7.67
C ASN A 97 -2.67 -12.72 -6.80
N THR A 98 -1.67 -13.47 -7.24
CA THR A 98 -0.38 -13.61 -6.53
C THR A 98 0.31 -12.26 -6.37
N THR A 99 0.32 -11.43 -7.43
CA THR A 99 0.90 -10.09 -7.39
C THR A 99 0.22 -9.21 -6.34
N ILE A 100 -1.11 -9.11 -6.39
CA ILE A 100 -1.86 -8.25 -5.44
C ILE A 100 -1.79 -8.82 -4.02
N TYR A 101 -1.84 -10.15 -3.86
CA TYR A 101 -1.68 -10.78 -2.55
C TYR A 101 -0.28 -10.52 -1.94
N SER A 102 0.78 -10.57 -2.74
CA SER A 102 2.14 -10.26 -2.30
C SER A 102 2.25 -8.81 -1.78
N PHE A 103 1.64 -7.85 -2.49
CA PHE A 103 1.55 -6.47 -2.00
C PHE A 103 0.70 -6.34 -0.73
N MET A 104 -0.42 -7.03 -0.68
CA MET A 104 -1.26 -7.06 0.50
C MET A 104 -0.51 -7.66 1.70
N GLU A 105 0.21 -8.74 1.51
CA GLU A 105 1.03 -9.38 2.53
C GLU A 105 2.11 -8.42 3.03
N SER A 106 2.85 -7.79 2.13
CA SER A 106 3.92 -6.85 2.45
C SER A 106 3.41 -5.60 3.21
N ILE A 107 2.22 -5.08 2.87
CA ILE A 107 1.68 -3.85 3.47
C ILE A 107 0.84 -4.14 4.72
N LEU A 108 0.04 -5.22 4.71
CA LEU A 108 -0.97 -5.45 5.74
C LEU A 108 -0.57 -6.52 6.76
N LEU A 109 0.23 -7.52 6.37
CA LEU A 109 0.46 -8.72 7.17
C LEU A 109 1.90 -8.84 7.69
N ARG A 110 2.87 -8.24 7.00
CA ARG A 110 4.28 -8.35 7.40
C ARG A 110 4.52 -7.60 8.71
N SER A 111 5.13 -8.26 9.65
CA SER A 111 5.60 -7.68 10.92
C SER A 111 6.93 -6.95 10.72
N LEU A 112 7.25 -6.02 11.62
CA LEU A 112 8.56 -5.36 11.68
C LEU A 112 9.68 -6.41 11.78
N PRO A 113 10.84 -6.17 11.17
CA PRO A 113 12.00 -7.08 11.24
C PRO A 113 12.74 -6.93 12.59
N VAL A 114 12.03 -7.16 13.68
CA VAL A 114 12.51 -7.01 15.05
C VAL A 114 12.18 -8.26 15.87
N ALA A 115 12.89 -8.46 16.99
CA ALA A 115 12.60 -9.60 17.85
C ALA A 115 11.25 -9.43 18.56
N ASP A 116 10.44 -10.49 18.62
CA ASP A 116 9.12 -10.54 19.27
C ASP A 116 8.23 -9.31 18.95
N PRO A 117 7.85 -9.11 17.68
CA PRO A 117 7.08 -7.95 17.27
C PRO A 117 5.67 -7.92 17.88
N GLU A 118 5.11 -9.07 18.25
CA GLU A 118 3.76 -9.18 18.82
C GLU A 118 3.65 -8.54 20.22
N SER A 119 4.77 -8.39 20.92
CA SER A 119 4.80 -7.69 22.22
C SER A 119 4.80 -6.17 22.07
N LEU A 120 4.94 -5.62 20.86
CA LEU A 120 4.94 -4.19 20.61
C LEU A 120 3.53 -3.62 20.52
N VAL A 121 3.34 -2.43 21.11
CA VAL A 121 2.11 -1.64 21.02
C VAL A 121 2.42 -0.21 20.62
N VAL A 122 1.57 0.38 19.79
CA VAL A 122 1.60 1.79 19.40
C VAL A 122 0.61 2.55 20.26
N LEU A 123 1.03 3.64 20.86
CA LEU A 123 0.17 4.52 21.61
C LEU A 123 -0.47 5.52 20.64
N ASN A 124 -1.79 5.66 20.72
CA ASN A 124 -2.55 6.68 20.02
C ASN A 124 -3.55 7.31 20.98
N TRP A 125 -4.12 8.41 20.60
CA TRP A 125 -5.30 8.96 21.26
C TRP A 125 -6.37 9.28 20.21
N HIS A 126 -7.62 9.32 20.63
CA HIS A 126 -8.74 9.76 19.82
C HIS A 126 -9.51 10.88 20.51
N SER A 127 -9.88 11.90 19.74
CA SER A 127 -10.78 12.95 20.21
C SER A 127 -12.23 12.46 20.19
N ARG A 128 -13.10 13.11 20.95
CA ARG A 128 -14.54 12.95 20.76
C ARG A 128 -14.95 13.62 19.43
N PRO A 129 -15.98 13.08 18.74
CA PRO A 129 -16.53 13.74 17.58
C PRO A 129 -17.03 15.14 17.96
N PRO A 130 -16.78 16.17 17.11
CA PRO A 130 -17.33 17.50 17.36
C PRO A 130 -18.86 17.43 17.32
N GLN A 131 -19.51 17.96 18.33
CA GLN A 131 -20.97 17.98 18.42
C GLN A 131 -21.61 19.09 17.58
N ASN A 132 -20.83 20.06 17.09
CA ASN A 132 -21.26 21.21 16.32
C ASN A 132 -20.57 21.32 14.97
N ALA A 133 -21.20 22.02 14.02
CA ALA A 133 -20.69 22.26 12.68
C ALA A 133 -19.35 23.06 12.65
N ASN A 134 -19.03 23.79 13.70
CA ASN A 134 -17.72 24.38 13.92
C ASN A 134 -16.79 23.27 14.40
N LYS A 135 -15.94 22.77 13.52
CA LYS A 135 -14.95 21.72 13.70
C LYS A 135 -13.86 22.09 14.73
N GLU A 136 -14.24 22.46 15.94
CA GLU A 136 -13.32 22.65 17.05
C GLU A 136 -12.78 21.29 17.49
N TRP A 137 -11.61 20.97 17.01
CA TRP A 137 -11.03 19.64 17.02
C TRP A 137 -10.54 19.20 18.37
N VAL A 138 -10.16 20.08 19.24
CA VAL A 138 -9.44 19.66 20.43
C VAL A 138 -9.50 20.73 21.50
N HIS A 139 -9.54 20.24 22.73
CA HIS A 139 -9.13 20.98 23.87
C HIS A 139 -7.72 21.58 23.67
N VAL A 140 -7.04 22.02 24.56
CA VAL A 140 -5.76 22.71 24.51
C VAL A 140 -4.70 22.02 23.66
N MET A 141 -4.50 22.44 22.42
CA MET A 141 -3.31 22.16 21.63
C MET A 141 -2.69 23.47 21.15
N HIS A 142 -1.52 23.79 21.69
CA HIS A 142 -0.76 24.98 21.30
C HIS A 142 0.02 24.75 19.99
N GLY A 143 0.25 23.51 19.62
CA GLY A 143 0.89 23.11 18.39
C GLY A 143 0.81 21.61 18.16
N VAL A 144 0.78 21.21 16.89
CA VAL A 144 0.83 19.81 16.47
C VAL A 144 1.85 19.69 15.36
N GLN A 145 2.85 18.85 15.55
CA GLN A 145 3.83 18.53 14.53
C GLN A 145 3.72 17.04 14.22
N GLY A 146 3.03 16.72 13.11
CA GLY A 146 2.74 15.36 12.71
C GLY A 146 1.33 15.24 12.14
N MET A 147 0.84 14.02 11.96
CA MET A 147 -0.43 13.75 11.27
C MET A 147 -1.51 13.25 12.23
N ALA A 148 -2.71 13.81 12.07
CA ALA A 148 -3.93 13.23 12.59
C ALA A 148 -4.78 12.70 11.42
N TRP A 149 -5.56 11.65 11.67
CA TRP A 149 -6.39 11.01 10.65
C TRP A 149 -7.81 10.74 11.17
N PRO A 150 -8.81 10.69 10.26
CA PRO A 150 -10.17 10.36 10.65
C PRO A 150 -10.26 8.96 11.27
N GLY A 151 -10.89 8.88 12.43
CA GLY A 151 -11.29 7.66 13.09
C GLY A 151 -12.76 7.34 12.89
N ASP A 152 -13.28 6.40 13.68
CA ASP A 152 -14.68 6.02 13.64
C ASP A 152 -15.60 7.13 14.12
N LYS A 153 -16.81 7.22 13.52
CA LYS A 153 -17.88 8.15 13.91
C LYS A 153 -17.47 9.64 13.93
N GLY A 154 -16.52 10.04 13.08
CA GLY A 154 -16.06 11.44 12.98
C GLY A 154 -15.06 11.85 14.06
N ALA A 155 -14.55 10.93 14.88
CA ALA A 155 -13.43 11.19 15.78
C ALA A 155 -12.15 11.42 14.97
N MET A 156 -11.19 12.17 15.55
CA MET A 156 -9.83 12.21 15.05
C MET A 156 -8.92 11.32 15.88
N VAL A 157 -8.00 10.67 15.24
CA VAL A 157 -6.97 9.85 15.87
C VAL A 157 -5.61 10.43 15.56
N SER A 158 -4.72 10.47 16.54
CA SER A 158 -3.33 10.87 16.35
C SER A 158 -2.41 9.99 17.20
N GLY A 159 -1.16 9.82 16.76
CA GLY A 159 -0.09 9.18 17.51
C GLY A 159 0.84 10.18 18.22
N MET A 160 0.58 11.48 18.04
CA MET A 160 1.43 12.53 18.61
C MET A 160 1.06 12.83 20.05
N PHE A 161 2.06 12.98 20.90
CA PHE A 161 1.92 13.31 22.30
C PHE A 161 2.87 14.45 22.69
N PRO A 162 2.58 15.20 23.74
CA PRO A 162 3.58 16.09 24.36
C PRO A 162 4.70 15.30 25.04
N TYR A 163 5.90 15.87 25.06
CA TYR A 163 7.04 15.21 25.68
C TYR A 163 6.81 14.91 27.18
N ALA A 164 6.16 15.80 27.91
CA ALA A 164 5.81 15.59 29.32
C ALA A 164 4.86 14.41 29.53
N ALA A 165 3.94 14.13 28.57
CA ALA A 165 3.10 12.93 28.60
C ALA A 165 3.94 11.66 28.40
N PHE A 166 4.93 11.69 27.49
CA PHE A 166 5.88 10.60 27.31
C PHE A 166 6.63 10.29 28.61
N GLU A 167 7.18 11.29 29.30
CA GLU A 167 7.89 11.10 30.58
C GLU A 167 6.97 10.48 31.63
N THR A 168 5.73 10.98 31.76
CA THR A 168 4.75 10.47 32.73
C THR A 168 4.40 9.00 32.46
N LEU A 169 4.22 8.62 31.19
CA LEU A 169 3.89 7.24 30.81
C LEU A 169 5.11 6.30 30.89
N ARG A 170 6.33 6.82 30.69
CA ARG A 170 7.59 6.07 30.82
C ARG A 170 7.87 5.62 32.26
N GLU A 171 7.36 6.33 33.26
CA GLU A 171 7.46 5.93 34.64
C GLU A 171 6.67 4.67 35.00
N GLU A 172 5.69 4.29 34.14
CA GLU A 172 4.86 3.11 34.38
C GLU A 172 5.59 1.82 34.00
N ARG A 173 6.30 1.29 34.99
CA ARG A 173 7.14 0.08 34.82
C ARG A 173 6.39 -1.23 34.97
N THR A 174 5.11 -1.22 35.36
CA THR A 174 4.33 -2.46 35.52
C THR A 174 3.84 -3.00 34.19
N VAL A 175 3.62 -2.14 33.20
CA VAL A 175 3.05 -2.46 31.90
C VAL A 175 4.14 -2.72 30.87
N PHE A 176 5.12 -1.82 30.78
CA PHE A 176 6.16 -1.87 29.77
C PHE A 176 7.46 -2.47 30.32
N SER A 177 8.11 -3.31 29.51
CA SER A 177 9.54 -3.58 29.66
C SER A 177 10.36 -2.40 29.16
N THR A 178 9.88 -1.71 28.12
CA THR A 178 10.51 -0.51 27.56
C THR A 178 9.43 0.31 26.87
N LEU A 179 9.33 1.61 27.19
CA LEU A 179 8.60 2.61 26.42
C LEU A 179 9.63 3.51 25.73
N PHE A 180 9.46 3.76 24.46
CA PHE A 180 10.34 4.61 23.68
C PHE A 180 9.56 5.56 22.79
N GLY A 181 10.14 6.72 22.54
CA GLY A 181 9.58 7.76 21.70
C GLY A 181 10.46 8.01 20.49
N TYR A 182 9.86 8.53 19.46
CA TYR A 182 10.56 8.96 18.26
C TYR A 182 9.79 10.12 17.61
N PHE A 183 10.51 10.84 16.78
CA PHE A 183 9.94 11.94 16.01
C PHE A 183 10.39 11.80 14.57
N ASP A 184 9.38 11.64 13.68
CA ASP A 184 9.59 11.32 12.27
C ASP A 184 10.38 12.41 11.55
N GLY A 185 11.31 11.93 10.77
CA GLY A 185 12.35 12.67 10.14
C GLY A 185 11.89 13.69 9.14
N LEU A 186 12.14 14.90 9.51
CA LEU A 186 12.27 15.97 8.53
C LEU A 186 13.52 15.72 7.69
N ASN A 187 13.47 16.05 6.40
CA ASN A 187 14.66 16.05 5.56
C ASN A 187 15.69 17.01 6.13
N ARG A 188 16.87 16.50 6.44
CA ARG A 188 18.01 17.25 6.96
C ARG A 188 19.08 17.39 5.88
N THR A 189 19.92 18.41 6.01
CA THR A 189 21.12 18.51 5.19
C THR A 189 22.21 17.66 5.81
N LEU A 190 22.58 16.58 5.16
CA LEU A 190 23.73 15.74 5.52
C LEU A 190 24.92 16.10 4.66
N ALA A 191 26.00 16.59 5.31
CA ALA A 191 27.26 16.81 4.63
C ALA A 191 28.29 15.79 5.08
N VAL A 192 28.83 15.06 4.11
CA VAL A 192 29.90 14.07 4.28
C VAL A 192 31.06 14.47 3.38
N ARG A 193 32.23 14.65 3.95
CA ARG A 193 33.45 15.05 3.19
C ARG A 193 33.22 16.28 2.29
N GLY A 194 32.48 17.27 2.78
CA GLY A 194 32.18 18.52 2.05
C GLY A 194 31.08 18.43 0.99
N GLN A 195 30.46 17.27 0.80
CA GLN A 195 29.30 17.11 -0.11
C GLN A 195 28.00 17.12 0.69
N ALA A 196 27.19 18.16 0.48
CA ALA A 196 25.89 18.30 1.12
C ALA A 196 24.78 17.66 0.28
N THR A 197 23.95 16.86 0.93
CA THR A 197 22.79 16.20 0.32
C THR A 197 21.61 16.23 1.29
N SER A 198 20.40 16.02 0.77
CA SER A 198 19.23 15.80 1.62
C SER A 198 19.25 14.37 2.15
N ALA A 199 18.98 14.18 3.43
CA ALA A 199 18.88 12.90 4.11
C ALA A 199 17.65 12.89 5.02
N SER A 200 16.96 11.74 5.10
CA SER A 200 15.88 11.54 6.06
C SER A 200 16.47 11.21 7.42
N ALA A 201 16.10 11.97 8.44
CA ALA A 201 16.57 11.74 9.81
C ALA A 201 15.38 11.42 10.73
N GLU A 202 15.54 10.49 11.65
CA GLU A 202 14.59 10.19 12.72
C GLU A 202 15.23 10.51 14.07
N TYR A 203 14.57 11.32 14.88
CA TYR A 203 14.99 11.57 16.25
C TYR A 203 14.41 10.48 17.15
N VAL A 204 15.25 9.84 17.95
CA VAL A 204 14.88 8.68 18.76
C VAL A 204 15.31 8.85 20.22
N THR A 205 14.48 8.37 21.13
CA THR A 205 14.89 8.30 22.54
C THR A 205 15.95 7.22 22.76
N GLY A 206 16.73 7.32 23.82
CA GLY A 206 17.79 6.36 24.12
C GLY A 206 17.32 4.90 24.27
N GLU A 207 16.06 4.68 24.56
CA GLU A 207 15.46 3.36 24.66
C GLU A 207 14.96 2.76 23.32
N TYR A 208 14.99 3.50 22.24
CA TYR A 208 14.39 3.12 20.95
C TYR A 208 14.90 1.79 20.42
N PHE A 209 16.20 1.65 20.21
CA PHE A 209 16.77 0.42 19.67
C PHE A 209 16.67 -0.76 20.63
N ARG A 210 16.81 -0.50 21.95
CA ARG A 210 16.59 -1.53 22.97
C ARG A 210 15.14 -1.97 23.03
N GLY A 211 14.18 -1.05 22.91
CA GLY A 211 12.76 -1.35 22.87
C GLY A 211 12.37 -2.17 21.64
N LEU A 212 13.02 -1.96 20.50
CA LEU A 212 12.86 -2.73 19.29
C LEU A 212 13.70 -4.02 19.28
N ALA A 213 14.60 -4.20 20.24
CA ALA A 213 15.53 -5.35 20.32
C ALA A 213 16.37 -5.52 19.04
N VAL A 214 16.90 -4.40 18.53
CA VAL A 214 17.74 -4.35 17.32
C VAL A 214 19.21 -4.40 17.73
N SER A 215 20.01 -5.19 16.98
CA SER A 215 21.47 -5.24 17.11
C SER A 215 22.16 -4.46 15.99
N PRO A 216 23.28 -3.77 16.22
CA PRO A 216 23.97 -3.02 15.18
C PRO A 216 24.66 -3.94 14.17
N ALA A 217 24.77 -3.49 12.91
CA ALA A 217 25.65 -4.11 11.91
C ALA A 217 27.13 -3.82 12.17
N ALA A 218 27.43 -2.64 12.73
CA ALA A 218 28.77 -2.24 13.18
C ALA A 218 28.66 -1.16 14.26
N GLY A 219 29.64 -1.08 15.13
CA GLY A 219 29.68 -0.09 16.22
C GLY A 219 28.65 -0.38 17.31
N ARG A 220 28.03 0.66 17.87
CA ARG A 220 26.95 0.58 18.85
C ARG A 220 25.75 1.42 18.46
N LEU A 221 24.59 1.16 19.03
CA LEU A 221 23.38 1.93 18.83
C LEU A 221 23.24 3.02 19.92
N ILE A 222 22.35 3.98 19.68
CA ILE A 222 22.00 5.04 20.64
C ILE A 222 21.43 4.41 21.90
N ASP A 223 21.89 4.86 23.04
CA ASP A 223 21.41 4.50 24.37
C ASP A 223 21.00 5.71 25.21
N SER A 224 20.57 5.47 26.45
CA SER A 224 20.07 6.53 27.35
C SER A 224 21.14 7.58 27.75
N GLU A 225 22.43 7.25 27.64
CA GLU A 225 23.51 8.19 27.92
C GLU A 225 23.68 9.19 26.77
N ASP A 226 23.42 8.73 25.53
CA ASP A 226 23.52 9.57 24.33
C ASP A 226 22.33 10.55 24.22
N ASP A 227 21.17 10.20 24.80
CA ASP A 227 19.95 10.99 24.70
C ASP A 227 19.70 11.83 25.96
N ARG A 228 20.69 12.63 26.33
CA ARG A 228 20.59 13.61 27.43
C ARG A 228 20.83 15.02 26.91
N PRO A 229 20.16 16.03 27.47
CA PRO A 229 20.48 17.40 27.14
C PRO A 229 21.98 17.69 27.38
N GLY A 230 22.66 18.14 26.32
CA GLY A 230 24.11 18.45 26.38
C GLY A 230 25.03 17.24 26.18
N ALA A 231 24.53 16.05 25.89
CA ALA A 231 25.35 14.91 25.49
C ALA A 231 26.13 15.20 24.21
N ALA A 232 27.21 14.49 23.95
CA ALA A 232 27.95 14.62 22.71
C ALA A 232 27.07 14.22 21.52
N PRO A 233 27.04 15.02 20.45
CA PRO A 233 26.22 14.73 19.28
C PRO A 233 26.71 13.46 18.56
N VAL A 234 25.88 12.41 18.56
CA VAL A 234 26.17 11.13 17.91
C VAL A 234 25.08 10.77 16.93
N ALA A 235 25.42 9.94 15.96
CA ALA A 235 24.46 9.46 14.95
C ALA A 235 24.64 7.96 14.73
N VAL A 236 23.52 7.26 14.51
CA VAL A 236 23.48 5.94 13.92
C VAL A 236 22.96 6.10 12.49
N ILE A 237 23.64 5.52 11.51
CA ILE A 237 23.24 5.62 10.11
C ILE A 237 22.65 4.32 9.62
N SER A 238 21.81 4.39 8.56
CA SER A 238 21.26 3.20 7.92
C SER A 238 22.35 2.40 7.21
N PHE A 239 22.10 1.11 6.99
CA PHE A 239 23.02 0.26 6.25
C PHE A 239 23.25 0.80 4.82
N ALA A 240 22.19 1.26 4.17
CA ALA A 240 22.26 1.84 2.82
C ALA A 240 23.13 3.11 2.79
N THR A 241 22.97 4.02 3.74
CA THR A 241 23.79 5.23 3.87
C THR A 241 25.25 4.88 4.11
N SER A 242 25.54 3.85 4.94
CA SER A 242 26.92 3.39 5.17
C SER A 242 27.59 2.86 3.89
N GLN A 243 26.86 2.11 3.08
CA GLN A 243 27.35 1.62 1.80
C GLN A 243 27.59 2.75 0.79
N ASN A 244 26.59 3.61 0.63
CA ASN A 244 26.59 4.64 -0.41
C ASN A 244 27.58 5.78 -0.14
N ARG A 245 27.82 6.14 1.15
CA ARG A 245 28.64 7.30 1.53
C ARG A 245 30.02 6.95 2.06
N PHE A 246 30.18 5.74 2.63
CA PHE A 246 31.43 5.34 3.30
C PHE A 246 32.05 4.08 2.71
N GLY A 247 31.35 3.41 1.78
CA GLY A 247 31.84 2.15 1.18
C GLY A 247 31.73 0.95 2.13
N GLY A 248 30.89 1.04 3.16
CA GLY A 248 30.53 -0.06 4.05
C GLY A 248 30.54 0.30 5.55
N PRO A 249 29.86 -0.53 6.37
CA PRO A 249 29.65 -0.26 7.79
C PRO A 249 30.92 0.01 8.61
N PRO A 250 32.03 -0.76 8.50
CA PRO A 250 33.23 -0.51 9.32
C PRO A 250 33.87 0.85 9.05
N ASN A 251 33.76 1.35 7.81
CA ASN A 251 34.41 2.61 7.42
C ASN A 251 33.64 3.85 7.89
N ALA A 252 32.40 3.69 8.30
CA ALA A 252 31.56 4.78 8.77
C ALA A 252 31.78 5.10 10.25
N ILE A 253 32.17 4.12 11.05
CA ILE A 253 32.33 4.29 12.50
C ILE A 253 33.44 5.29 12.83
N GLY A 254 33.14 6.22 13.75
CA GLY A 254 34.05 7.29 14.19
C GLY A 254 34.19 8.45 13.20
N GLN A 255 33.52 8.37 12.01
CA GLN A 255 33.54 9.47 11.05
C GLN A 255 32.69 10.64 11.54
N SER A 256 33.18 11.87 11.28
CA SER A 256 32.41 13.08 11.53
C SER A 256 31.55 13.42 10.31
N ILE A 257 30.30 13.72 10.57
CA ILE A 257 29.31 14.18 9.58
C ILE A 257 28.72 15.50 10.07
N LEU A 258 28.24 16.34 9.15
CA LEU A 258 27.47 17.51 9.54
C LEU A 258 25.98 17.25 9.24
N VAL A 259 25.15 17.44 10.24
CA VAL A 259 23.69 17.44 10.12
C VAL A 259 23.20 18.85 10.38
N ASP A 260 22.62 19.49 9.35
CA ASP A 260 22.24 20.91 9.42
C ASP A 260 23.37 21.83 9.96
N ASN A 261 24.58 21.60 9.48
CA ASN A 261 25.81 22.30 9.87
C ASN A 261 26.28 22.04 11.33
N ALA A 262 25.62 21.18 12.08
CA ALA A 262 26.07 20.70 13.39
C ALA A 262 26.90 19.42 13.25
N PRO A 263 28.07 19.31 13.94
CA PRO A 263 28.90 18.12 13.84
C PRO A 263 28.35 16.96 14.68
N PHE A 264 28.27 15.77 14.08
CA PHE A 264 27.88 14.52 14.71
C PHE A 264 28.96 13.47 14.47
N THR A 265 29.15 12.57 15.43
CA THR A 265 30.02 11.40 15.25
C THR A 265 29.19 10.16 14.97
N VAL A 266 29.50 9.44 13.91
CA VAL A 266 28.85 8.16 13.60
C VAL A 266 29.34 7.10 14.58
N ILE A 267 28.45 6.62 15.46
CA ILE A 267 28.76 5.60 16.47
C ILE A 267 28.35 4.19 16.07
N GLY A 268 27.41 4.07 15.14
CA GLY A 268 26.86 2.78 14.72
C GLY A 268 26.19 2.80 13.37
N VAL A 269 25.99 1.59 12.86
CA VAL A 269 25.25 1.32 11.62
C VAL A 269 24.12 0.35 11.95
N ALA A 270 22.89 0.70 11.56
CA ALA A 270 21.72 -0.16 11.69
C ALA A 270 21.83 -1.40 10.79
N PRO A 271 21.17 -2.52 11.11
CA PRO A 271 21.24 -3.73 10.29
C PRO A 271 20.55 -3.55 8.91
N PRO A 272 20.88 -4.37 7.90
CA PRO A 272 20.44 -4.18 6.51
C PRO A 272 18.94 -4.10 6.29
N GLU A 273 18.17 -4.86 7.07
CA GLU A 273 16.72 -4.96 6.90
C GLU A 273 15.95 -3.98 7.80
N PHE A 274 16.65 -3.21 8.63
CA PHE A 274 16.00 -2.30 9.56
C PHE A 274 15.70 -0.96 8.89
N PHE A 275 14.43 -0.60 8.87
CA PHE A 275 13.90 0.64 8.30
C PHE A 275 13.19 1.53 9.34
N GLY A 276 13.37 1.26 10.64
CA GLY A 276 12.65 1.97 11.70
C GLY A 276 11.29 1.35 12.01
N VAL A 277 10.37 2.19 12.47
CA VAL A 277 9.02 1.79 12.91
C VAL A 277 7.94 2.04 11.86
N ASP A 278 8.21 2.83 10.82
CA ASP A 278 7.28 3.06 9.70
C ASP A 278 7.79 2.39 8.40
N PRO A 279 7.10 1.35 7.90
CA PRO A 279 7.47 0.73 6.63
C PRO A 279 7.41 1.67 5.42
N ALA A 280 6.80 2.85 5.56
CA ALA A 280 6.69 3.82 4.45
C ALA A 280 7.98 4.60 4.22
N VAL A 281 8.84 4.74 5.24
CA VAL A 281 10.01 5.62 5.21
C VAL A 281 11.18 4.90 5.87
N ALA A 282 12.31 4.78 5.16
CA ALA A 282 13.56 4.35 5.77
C ALA A 282 14.41 5.58 6.10
N PRO A 283 14.67 5.87 7.37
CA PRO A 283 15.58 6.94 7.73
C PRO A 283 17.01 6.64 7.25
N ASP A 284 17.69 7.67 6.74
CA ASP A 284 19.13 7.61 6.45
C ASP A 284 19.96 7.68 7.74
N LEU A 285 19.46 8.44 8.74
CA LEU A 285 20.11 8.65 10.05
C LEU A 285 19.11 8.54 11.18
N TYR A 286 19.60 8.06 12.31
CA TYR A 286 18.93 8.10 13.62
C TYR A 286 19.76 9.00 14.55
N LEU A 287 19.11 9.98 15.16
CA LEU A 287 19.73 10.98 16.04
C LEU A 287 19.10 10.90 17.43
N PRO A 288 19.86 11.07 18.52
CA PRO A 288 19.27 11.17 19.84
C PRO A 288 18.23 12.30 19.89
N LEU A 289 17.10 12.08 20.57
CA LEU A 289 15.97 13.01 20.56
C LEU A 289 16.38 14.42 20.99
N HIS A 290 17.17 14.55 22.10
CA HIS A 290 17.60 15.84 22.63
C HIS A 290 18.61 16.58 21.74
N THR A 291 19.16 15.94 20.70
CA THR A 291 20.04 16.65 19.76
C THR A 291 19.26 17.58 18.82
N ASN A 292 17.91 17.51 18.78
CA ASN A 292 17.12 18.49 18.06
C ASN A 292 17.26 19.90 18.68
N LEU A 293 17.54 20.01 19.97
CA LEU A 293 17.86 21.28 20.65
C LEU A 293 19.09 21.96 20.04
N LEU A 294 20.10 21.16 19.64
CA LEU A 294 21.30 21.65 18.97
C LEU A 294 20.99 22.08 17.52
N VAL A 295 20.16 21.29 16.80
CA VAL A 295 19.90 21.49 15.39
C VAL A 295 18.84 22.58 15.15
N GLU A 296 17.75 22.58 15.92
CA GLU A 296 16.59 23.47 15.74
C GLU A 296 16.53 24.62 16.75
N GLY A 297 17.33 24.58 17.82
CA GLY A 297 17.48 25.64 18.79
C GLY A 297 16.18 25.99 19.51
N ALA A 298 15.79 27.28 19.50
CA ALA A 298 14.62 27.80 20.23
C ALA A 298 13.31 27.14 19.82
N GLY A 299 13.17 26.71 18.56
CA GLY A 299 12.00 25.97 18.06
C GLY A 299 11.80 24.65 18.81
N ALA A 300 12.87 23.87 18.93
CA ALA A 300 12.83 22.62 19.66
C ALA A 300 12.62 22.84 21.17
N ALA A 301 13.27 23.85 21.78
CA ALA A 301 13.11 24.14 23.19
C ALA A 301 11.63 24.37 23.58
N ARG A 302 10.86 25.04 22.71
CA ARG A 302 9.40 25.21 22.90
C ARG A 302 8.66 23.86 22.95
N MET A 303 9.07 22.90 22.11
CA MET A 303 8.41 21.58 22.04
C MET A 303 8.56 20.79 23.35
N TYR A 304 9.68 20.93 24.04
CA TYR A 304 9.87 20.29 25.36
C TYR A 304 9.18 21.03 26.50
N GLY A 305 9.19 22.36 26.45
CA GLY A 305 8.68 23.22 27.54
C GLY A 305 7.16 23.37 27.54
N ASP A 306 6.49 23.11 26.41
CA ASP A 306 5.06 23.28 26.29
C ASP A 306 4.34 21.94 26.42
N GLY A 307 3.67 21.71 27.55
CA GLY A 307 2.90 20.50 27.81
C GLY A 307 1.73 20.26 26.88
N ASN A 308 1.37 21.23 26.05
CA ASN A 308 0.30 21.15 25.06
C ASN A 308 0.81 21.19 23.62
N PHE A 309 2.11 21.01 23.41
CA PHE A 309 2.71 20.84 22.08
C PHE A 309 2.86 19.35 21.74
N TYR A 310 2.08 18.85 20.78
CA TYR A 310 1.97 17.43 20.41
C TYR A 310 2.93 17.11 19.25
N TRP A 311 3.98 16.33 19.47
CA TRP A 311 5.02 16.10 18.46
C TRP A 311 5.74 14.75 18.53
N ILE A 312 5.80 14.09 19.68
CA ILE A 312 6.49 12.81 19.84
C ILE A 312 5.51 11.65 19.64
N GLU A 313 5.91 10.67 18.86
CA GLU A 313 5.20 9.38 18.75
C GLU A 313 5.80 8.37 19.73
N MET A 314 4.97 7.42 20.17
CA MET A 314 5.39 6.46 21.21
C MET A 314 5.04 5.04 20.82
N MET A 315 5.98 4.13 21.07
CA MET A 315 5.76 2.69 21.09
C MET A 315 6.28 2.09 22.38
N GLY A 316 5.64 1.01 22.82
CA GLY A 316 6.07 0.27 24.01
C GLY A 316 6.14 -1.22 23.72
N ARG A 317 7.11 -1.87 24.37
CA ARG A 317 7.17 -3.32 24.48
C ARG A 317 6.51 -3.75 25.77
N LEU A 318 5.44 -4.54 25.68
CA LEU A 318 4.74 -5.06 26.84
C LEU A 318 5.65 -6.04 27.62
N ARG A 319 5.44 -6.10 28.93
CA ARG A 319 6.08 -7.15 29.75
C ARG A 319 5.46 -8.52 29.44
N PRO A 320 6.25 -9.61 29.57
CA PRO A 320 5.71 -10.95 29.46
C PRO A 320 4.48 -11.15 30.36
N GLY A 321 3.40 -11.68 29.77
CA GLY A 321 2.15 -11.93 30.49
C GLY A 321 1.21 -10.73 30.61
N VAL A 322 1.59 -9.52 30.19
CA VAL A 322 0.70 -8.36 30.17
C VAL A 322 0.00 -8.28 28.82
N SER A 323 -1.33 -8.35 28.84
CA SER A 323 -2.12 -8.16 27.62
C SER A 323 -2.30 -6.67 27.29
N MET A 324 -2.55 -6.36 26.01
CA MET A 324 -2.83 -4.99 25.56
C MET A 324 -4.05 -4.39 26.28
N ALA A 325 -5.05 -5.20 26.63
CA ALA A 325 -6.23 -4.74 27.36
C ALA A 325 -5.88 -4.32 28.79
N GLN A 326 -5.04 -5.09 29.48
CA GLN A 326 -4.51 -4.72 30.81
C GLN A 326 -3.68 -3.46 30.74
N ALA A 327 -2.80 -3.34 29.75
CA ALA A 327 -2.02 -2.14 29.51
C ALA A 327 -2.91 -0.91 29.29
N GLN A 328 -3.93 -1.04 28.46
CA GLN A 328 -4.92 0.02 28.22
C GLN A 328 -5.63 0.46 29.51
N ALA A 329 -6.03 -0.50 30.35
CA ALA A 329 -6.73 -0.21 31.60
C ALA A 329 -5.86 0.56 32.61
N VAL A 330 -4.55 0.33 32.62
CA VAL A 330 -3.60 1.04 33.51
C VAL A 330 -3.24 2.42 32.95
N LEU A 331 -2.99 2.51 31.65
CA LEU A 331 -2.45 3.73 31.06
C LEU A 331 -3.51 4.79 30.76
N ALA A 332 -4.72 4.39 30.39
CA ALA A 332 -5.77 5.32 30.00
C ALA A 332 -6.18 6.30 31.14
N PRO A 333 -6.36 5.85 32.39
CA PRO A 333 -6.63 6.78 33.51
C PRO A 333 -5.48 7.77 33.77
N ARG A 334 -4.23 7.32 33.66
CA ARG A 334 -3.04 8.17 33.84
C ARG A 334 -2.97 9.26 32.76
N PHE A 335 -3.14 8.86 31.51
CA PHE A 335 -3.18 9.83 30.41
C PHE A 335 -4.35 10.81 30.58
N HIS A 336 -5.53 10.32 30.95
CA HIS A 336 -6.69 11.16 31.18
C HIS A 336 -6.44 12.18 32.31
N GLN A 337 -5.85 11.74 33.43
CA GLN A 337 -5.50 12.62 34.54
C GLN A 337 -4.48 13.70 34.12
N TRP A 338 -3.47 13.29 33.34
CA TRP A 338 -2.46 14.22 32.82
C TRP A 338 -3.09 15.28 31.90
N VAL A 339 -3.90 14.85 30.91
CA VAL A 339 -4.57 15.78 29.99
C VAL A 339 -5.56 16.69 30.71
N ALA A 340 -6.28 16.17 31.71
CA ALA A 340 -7.21 16.96 32.50
C ALA A 340 -6.52 18.08 33.28
N ALA A 341 -5.28 17.84 33.75
CA ALA A 341 -4.47 18.84 34.45
C ALA A 341 -4.00 19.97 33.51
N THR A 342 -3.88 19.71 32.20
CA THR A 342 -3.49 20.73 31.22
C THR A 342 -4.66 21.57 30.70
N ALA A 343 -5.90 21.15 30.95
CA ALA A 343 -7.11 21.85 30.51
C ALA A 343 -7.41 23.04 31.43
N THR A 344 -7.59 24.21 30.85
CA THR A 344 -7.79 25.47 31.58
C THR A 344 -9.25 25.86 31.72
N THR A 345 -10.11 25.43 30.79
CA THR A 345 -11.53 25.76 30.76
C THR A 345 -12.41 24.50 30.88
N ASP A 346 -13.67 24.69 31.32
CA ASP A 346 -14.64 23.58 31.40
C ASP A 346 -15.03 23.03 30.02
N GLY A 347 -15.03 23.89 28.98
CA GLY A 347 -15.22 23.47 27.61
C GLY A 347 -14.13 22.53 27.10
N GLU A 348 -12.88 22.75 27.49
CA GLU A 348 -11.73 21.87 27.19
C GLU A 348 -11.84 20.56 27.95
N ARG A 349 -12.21 20.61 29.25
CA ARG A 349 -12.39 19.40 30.07
C ARG A 349 -13.50 18.48 29.53
N ALA A 350 -14.51 19.04 28.88
CA ALA A 350 -15.59 18.25 28.26
C ALA A 350 -15.13 17.49 26.99
N LYS A 351 -13.99 17.87 26.39
CA LYS A 351 -13.50 17.37 25.09
C LYS A 351 -12.17 16.62 25.17
N LEU A 352 -11.74 16.15 26.35
CA LEU A 352 -10.45 15.51 26.55
C LEU A 352 -10.28 14.28 25.64
N PRO A 353 -9.09 14.11 25.01
CA PRO A 353 -8.75 12.93 24.23
C PRO A 353 -8.61 11.70 25.11
N ALA A 354 -8.92 10.54 24.57
CA ALA A 354 -8.78 9.26 25.25
C ALA A 354 -7.64 8.45 24.64
N LEU A 355 -6.78 7.88 25.50
CA LEU A 355 -5.69 7.00 25.06
C LEU A 355 -6.24 5.71 24.43
N MET A 356 -5.61 5.26 23.36
CA MET A 356 -5.93 4.02 22.66
C MET A 356 -4.64 3.30 22.29
N LEU A 357 -4.49 2.05 22.71
CA LEU A 357 -3.40 1.19 22.28
C LEU A 357 -3.78 0.41 21.02
N LYS A 358 -2.82 0.22 20.14
CA LYS A 358 -2.95 -0.61 18.93
C LYS A 358 -1.80 -1.61 18.86
N PRO A 359 -2.02 -2.80 18.23
CA PRO A 359 -0.93 -3.72 17.96
C PRO A 359 0.19 -3.03 17.18
N GLY A 360 1.43 -3.16 17.66
CA GLY A 360 2.61 -2.54 17.09
C GLY A 360 3.45 -3.48 16.21
N ALA A 361 3.06 -4.77 16.10
CA ALA A 361 3.81 -5.78 15.36
C ALA A 361 4.14 -5.37 13.91
N ALA A 362 3.27 -4.64 13.25
CA ALA A 362 3.47 -4.14 11.88
C ALA A 362 3.89 -2.65 11.82
N GLY A 363 4.39 -2.09 12.90
CA GLY A 363 4.78 -0.69 13.00
C GLY A 363 3.61 0.29 13.05
N LEU A 364 3.83 1.53 12.62
CA LEU A 364 2.86 2.64 12.71
C LEU A 364 1.59 2.45 11.87
N GLY A 365 1.61 1.56 10.91
CA GLY A 365 0.46 1.28 10.05
C GLY A 365 0.04 2.46 9.15
N SER A 366 0.92 3.38 8.83
CA SER A 366 0.69 4.49 7.91
C SER A 366 0.25 3.99 6.53
N LEU A 367 0.99 3.07 5.95
CA LEU A 367 0.64 2.39 4.70
C LEU A 367 -0.64 1.57 4.80
N ARG A 368 -0.84 0.87 5.92
CA ARG A 368 -2.06 0.08 6.16
C ARG A 368 -3.29 0.98 6.13
N ARG A 369 -3.26 2.12 6.80
CA ARG A 369 -4.37 3.09 6.78
C ARG A 369 -4.63 3.64 5.38
N GLN A 370 -3.57 3.91 4.64
CA GLN A 370 -3.66 4.53 3.32
C GLN A 370 -4.12 3.56 2.23
N TYR A 371 -3.66 2.29 2.27
CA TYR A 371 -3.81 1.35 1.17
C TYR A 371 -4.73 0.15 1.44
N SER A 372 -5.18 -0.09 2.69
CA SER A 372 -6.01 -1.27 3.00
C SER A 372 -7.28 -1.36 2.15
N LYS A 373 -8.12 -0.32 2.16
CA LYS A 373 -9.37 -0.31 1.39
C LYS A 373 -9.14 -0.49 -0.11
N PRO A 374 -8.25 0.29 -0.76
CA PRO A 374 -7.89 0.08 -2.14
C PRO A 374 -7.37 -1.33 -2.47
N LEU A 375 -6.50 -1.91 -1.63
CA LEU A 375 -5.97 -3.26 -1.85
C LEU A 375 -7.05 -4.34 -1.77
N TYR A 376 -8.00 -4.24 -0.85
CA TYR A 376 -9.15 -5.14 -0.82
C TYR A 376 -10.01 -5.04 -2.09
N VAL A 377 -10.23 -3.83 -2.61
CA VAL A 377 -10.94 -3.63 -3.89
C VAL A 377 -10.17 -4.30 -5.04
N LEU A 378 -8.84 -4.08 -5.12
CA LEU A 378 -8.00 -4.74 -6.12
C LEU A 378 -8.03 -6.26 -5.98
N LEU A 379 -7.94 -6.79 -4.76
CA LEU A 379 -8.02 -8.23 -4.51
C LEU A 379 -9.36 -8.80 -4.98
N THR A 380 -10.46 -8.07 -4.77
CA THR A 380 -11.78 -8.45 -5.27
C THR A 380 -11.80 -8.49 -6.80
N ILE A 381 -11.25 -7.46 -7.47
CA ILE A 381 -11.18 -7.39 -8.93
C ILE A 381 -10.36 -8.56 -9.50
N VAL A 382 -9.18 -8.85 -8.94
CA VAL A 382 -8.35 -9.96 -9.44
C VAL A 382 -8.95 -11.32 -9.09
N GLY A 383 -9.70 -11.43 -7.99
CA GLY A 383 -10.51 -12.61 -7.66
C GLY A 383 -11.62 -12.85 -8.70
N LEU A 384 -12.30 -11.79 -9.13
CA LEU A 384 -13.28 -11.85 -10.22
C LEU A 384 -12.63 -12.22 -11.57
N LEU A 385 -11.43 -11.70 -11.86
CA LEU A 385 -10.62 -12.10 -13.01
C LEU A 385 -10.31 -13.59 -13.01
N LEU A 386 -9.91 -14.11 -11.85
CA LEU A 386 -9.69 -15.55 -11.70
C LEU A 386 -10.97 -16.34 -11.91
N ALA A 387 -12.11 -15.86 -11.42
CA ALA A 387 -13.41 -16.50 -11.66
C ALA A 387 -13.76 -16.56 -13.17
N ILE A 388 -13.46 -15.49 -13.94
CA ILE A 388 -13.60 -15.49 -15.40
C ILE A 388 -12.69 -16.54 -16.04
N ALA A 389 -11.39 -16.55 -15.66
CA ALA A 389 -10.43 -17.53 -16.19
C ALA A 389 -10.89 -18.97 -15.90
N CYS A 390 -11.42 -19.18 -14.74
CA CYS A 390 -11.94 -20.45 -14.28
C CYS A 390 -13.21 -20.88 -15.02
N ALA A 391 -14.14 -19.97 -15.26
CA ALA A 391 -15.32 -20.22 -16.09
C ALA A 391 -14.94 -20.61 -17.52
N ASN A 392 -13.91 -19.96 -18.09
CA ASN A 392 -13.35 -20.30 -19.39
C ASN A 392 -12.87 -21.76 -19.45
N ILE A 393 -12.09 -22.16 -18.45
CA ILE A 393 -11.56 -23.52 -18.40
C ILE A 393 -12.68 -24.54 -18.19
N ALA A 394 -13.63 -24.25 -17.31
CA ALA A 394 -14.81 -25.09 -17.14
C ALA A 394 -15.56 -25.29 -18.45
N ASN A 395 -15.80 -24.22 -19.20
CA ASN A 395 -16.43 -24.26 -20.52
C ASN A 395 -15.63 -25.10 -21.54
N LEU A 396 -14.32 -24.87 -21.59
CA LEU A 396 -13.39 -25.59 -22.46
C LEU A 396 -13.32 -27.09 -22.11
N LEU A 397 -13.30 -27.43 -20.81
CA LEU A 397 -13.28 -28.83 -20.34
C LEU A 397 -14.62 -29.52 -20.59
N LEU A 398 -15.76 -28.84 -20.38
CA LEU A 398 -17.10 -29.35 -20.69
C LEU A 398 -17.24 -29.62 -22.20
N ALA A 399 -16.73 -28.71 -23.01
CA ALA A 399 -16.68 -28.88 -24.47
C ALA A 399 -15.91 -30.15 -24.87
N ARG A 400 -14.71 -30.33 -24.28
CA ARG A 400 -13.85 -31.49 -24.54
C ARG A 400 -14.45 -32.81 -24.06
N ALA A 401 -15.05 -32.79 -22.85
CA ALA A 401 -15.73 -33.95 -22.30
C ALA A 401 -16.85 -34.49 -23.23
N ALA A 402 -17.53 -33.59 -23.95
CA ALA A 402 -18.59 -33.95 -24.92
C ALA A 402 -18.01 -34.70 -26.14
N VAL A 403 -16.81 -34.31 -26.64
CA VAL A 403 -16.14 -35.04 -27.77
C VAL A 403 -15.70 -36.43 -27.33
N ARG A 404 -15.19 -36.56 -26.09
CA ARG A 404 -14.69 -37.83 -25.55
C ARG A 404 -15.77 -38.75 -25.01
N ARG A 405 -17.06 -38.39 -25.14
CA ARG A 405 -18.17 -39.15 -24.55
C ARG A 405 -18.23 -40.58 -25.06
N ARG A 406 -18.01 -40.82 -26.36
CA ARG A 406 -17.96 -42.16 -26.94
C ARG A 406 -16.80 -42.99 -26.37
N GLU A 407 -15.61 -42.36 -26.23
CA GLU A 407 -14.44 -43.02 -25.67
C GLU A 407 -14.68 -43.43 -24.21
N MET A 408 -15.29 -42.53 -23.41
CA MET A 408 -15.62 -42.81 -22.02
C MET A 408 -16.71 -43.88 -21.87
N ALA A 409 -17.71 -43.88 -22.75
CA ALA A 409 -18.75 -44.92 -22.77
C ALA A 409 -18.15 -46.30 -23.06
N VAL A 410 -17.24 -46.40 -24.02
CA VAL A 410 -16.50 -47.63 -24.33
C VAL A 410 -15.67 -48.10 -23.17
N ARG A 411 -14.95 -47.19 -22.50
CA ARG A 411 -14.12 -47.57 -21.32
C ARG A 411 -14.99 -48.05 -20.16
N LEU A 412 -16.13 -47.43 -19.90
CA LEU A 412 -17.05 -47.86 -18.85
C LEU A 412 -17.71 -49.18 -19.17
N SER A 413 -18.03 -49.47 -20.45
CA SER A 413 -18.57 -50.73 -20.90
C SER A 413 -17.54 -51.87 -20.83
N LEU A 414 -16.24 -51.58 -20.90
CA LEU A 414 -15.12 -52.49 -20.72
C LEU A 414 -14.73 -52.67 -19.24
N GLY A 415 -15.53 -52.13 -18.29
CA GLY A 415 -15.35 -52.35 -16.86
C GLY A 415 -14.46 -51.34 -16.15
N ALA A 416 -14.10 -50.21 -16.76
CA ALA A 416 -13.36 -49.16 -16.06
C ALA A 416 -14.18 -48.54 -14.91
N GLY A 417 -13.68 -48.56 -13.70
CA GLY A 417 -14.33 -47.95 -12.53
C GLY A 417 -14.56 -46.47 -12.67
N ARG A 418 -15.73 -45.96 -12.27
CA ARG A 418 -16.10 -44.51 -12.33
C ARG A 418 -15.09 -43.64 -11.62
N PHE A 419 -14.59 -44.07 -10.46
CA PHE A 419 -13.59 -43.35 -9.68
C PHE A 419 -12.27 -43.15 -10.44
N ARG A 420 -11.83 -44.13 -11.21
CA ARG A 420 -10.60 -44.03 -12.03
C ARG A 420 -10.75 -42.95 -13.13
N VAL A 421 -11.92 -42.87 -13.77
CA VAL A 421 -12.18 -41.85 -14.78
C VAL A 421 -12.22 -40.46 -14.17
N VAL A 422 -12.89 -40.29 -13.01
CA VAL A 422 -12.92 -39.01 -12.27
C VAL A 422 -11.51 -38.60 -11.86
N ARG A 423 -10.72 -39.50 -11.29
CA ARG A 423 -9.34 -39.20 -10.88
C ARG A 423 -8.48 -38.79 -12.06
N GLN A 424 -8.54 -39.46 -13.17
CA GLN A 424 -7.80 -39.12 -14.37
C GLN A 424 -8.14 -37.71 -14.87
N LEU A 425 -9.45 -37.34 -14.97
CA LEU A 425 -9.87 -36.02 -15.38
C LEU A 425 -9.45 -34.92 -14.40
N LEU A 426 -9.49 -35.19 -13.08
CA LEU A 426 -9.00 -34.29 -12.06
C LEU A 426 -7.48 -34.09 -12.17
N THR A 427 -6.72 -35.17 -12.41
CA THR A 427 -5.27 -35.09 -12.62
C THR A 427 -4.94 -34.22 -13.82
N GLU A 428 -5.64 -34.38 -14.96
CA GLU A 428 -5.47 -33.50 -16.13
C GLU A 428 -5.73 -32.03 -15.77
N SER A 429 -6.80 -31.74 -15.02
CA SER A 429 -7.18 -30.37 -14.64
C SER A 429 -6.17 -29.76 -13.64
N VAL A 430 -5.74 -30.53 -12.65
CA VAL A 430 -4.71 -30.08 -11.67
C VAL A 430 -3.38 -29.83 -12.37
N MET A 431 -2.99 -30.66 -13.34
CA MET A 431 -1.76 -30.44 -14.13
C MET A 431 -1.83 -29.13 -14.94
N LEU A 432 -2.96 -28.86 -15.60
CA LEU A 432 -3.16 -27.57 -16.30
C LEU A 432 -3.09 -26.39 -15.35
N ALA A 433 -3.71 -26.51 -14.18
CA ALA A 433 -3.72 -25.47 -13.18
C ALA A 433 -2.33 -25.27 -12.54
N SER A 434 -1.57 -26.33 -12.29
CA SER A 434 -0.21 -26.25 -11.80
C SER A 434 0.76 -25.61 -12.79
N LEU A 435 0.63 -25.94 -14.08
CA LEU A 435 1.38 -25.27 -15.13
C LEU A 435 0.98 -23.79 -15.26
N GLY A 436 -0.33 -23.49 -15.19
CA GLY A 436 -0.83 -22.13 -15.14
C GLY A 436 -0.30 -21.37 -13.94
N GLY A 437 -0.24 -22.00 -12.76
CA GLY A 437 0.34 -21.44 -11.55
C GLY A 437 1.84 -21.16 -11.67
N ALA A 438 2.60 -22.10 -12.24
CA ALA A 438 4.04 -21.91 -12.47
C ALA A 438 4.35 -20.74 -13.42
N VAL A 439 3.62 -20.66 -14.54
CA VAL A 439 3.71 -19.50 -15.46
C VAL A 439 3.17 -18.24 -14.78
N GLY A 440 2.13 -18.35 -13.95
CA GLY A 440 1.56 -17.27 -13.15
C GLY A 440 2.55 -16.67 -12.15
N VAL A 441 3.43 -17.49 -11.55
CA VAL A 441 4.52 -17.00 -10.69
C VAL A 441 5.49 -16.12 -11.48
N LEU A 442 5.86 -16.49 -12.70
CA LEU A 442 6.71 -15.67 -13.57
C LEU A 442 6.03 -14.32 -13.90
N PHE A 443 4.73 -14.37 -14.18
CA PHE A 443 3.94 -13.15 -14.40
C PHE A 443 3.84 -12.30 -13.13
N ALA A 444 3.72 -12.92 -11.95
CA ALA A 444 3.68 -12.23 -10.67
C ALA A 444 5.00 -11.52 -10.36
N ILE A 445 6.17 -12.10 -10.65
CA ILE A 445 7.47 -11.45 -10.49
C ILE A 445 7.55 -10.16 -11.31
N TRP A 446 7.12 -10.21 -12.56
CA TRP A 446 7.07 -9.02 -13.42
C TRP A 446 6.04 -7.99 -12.90
N GLY A 447 4.87 -8.46 -12.49
CA GLY A 447 3.81 -7.63 -11.92
C GLY A 447 4.26 -6.91 -10.64
N MET A 448 4.94 -7.61 -9.72
CA MET A 448 5.48 -7.03 -8.49
C MET A 448 6.50 -5.91 -8.78
N ARG A 449 7.44 -6.13 -9.70
CA ARG A 449 8.40 -5.10 -10.12
C ARG A 449 7.70 -3.87 -10.69
N SER A 450 6.72 -4.09 -11.57
CA SER A 450 5.93 -3.01 -12.17
C SER A 450 5.12 -2.23 -11.14
N LEU A 451 4.53 -2.91 -10.16
CA LEU A 451 3.79 -2.28 -9.07
C LEU A 451 4.72 -1.51 -8.14
N THR A 452 5.86 -2.08 -7.74
CA THR A 452 6.85 -1.37 -6.91
C THR A 452 7.28 -0.07 -7.59
N PHE A 453 7.57 -0.11 -8.89
CA PHE A 453 7.88 1.10 -9.67
C PHE A 453 6.74 2.12 -9.70
N LEU A 454 5.49 1.66 -9.84
CA LEU A 454 4.31 2.54 -9.83
C LEU A 454 4.06 3.17 -8.45
N PHE A 455 4.30 2.43 -7.36
CA PHE A 455 4.09 2.91 -6.01
C PHE A 455 5.25 3.77 -5.49
N SER A 456 6.48 3.51 -5.92
CA SER A 456 7.64 4.33 -5.54
C SER A 456 7.52 5.77 -6.04
N ASN A 457 6.75 5.99 -7.11
CA ASN A 457 6.49 7.33 -7.68
C ASN A 457 7.76 8.21 -7.79
N GLY A 458 8.91 7.56 -8.04
CA GLY A 458 10.22 8.21 -8.14
C GLY A 458 10.87 8.57 -6.80
N GLN A 459 10.39 8.06 -5.69
CA GLN A 459 11.07 8.18 -4.38
C GLN A 459 12.19 7.15 -4.30
N GLU A 460 13.42 7.61 -4.10
CA GLU A 460 14.61 6.75 -4.01
C GLU A 460 14.62 5.86 -2.75
N ASN A 461 13.98 6.30 -1.67
CA ASN A 461 13.95 5.63 -0.37
C ASN A 461 12.66 4.81 -0.12
N PHE A 462 11.99 4.34 -1.19
CA PHE A 462 10.82 3.50 -1.05
C PHE A 462 11.21 2.08 -0.63
N THR A 463 10.92 1.70 0.61
CA THR A 463 11.37 0.45 1.24
C THR A 463 10.46 -0.75 0.99
N LEU A 464 9.29 -0.55 0.40
CA LEU A 464 8.35 -1.63 0.13
C LEU A 464 8.82 -2.49 -1.04
N HIS A 465 9.46 -3.59 -0.72
CA HIS A 465 9.75 -4.65 -1.67
C HIS A 465 8.73 -5.78 -1.46
N ALA A 466 7.79 -5.89 -2.42
CA ALA A 466 6.96 -7.09 -2.49
C ALA A 466 7.84 -8.22 -3.03
N GLU A 467 8.15 -9.18 -2.17
CA GLU A 467 8.98 -10.32 -2.50
C GLU A 467 8.18 -11.61 -2.55
N LEU A 468 8.63 -12.53 -3.38
CA LEU A 468 8.09 -13.88 -3.41
C LEU A 468 8.64 -14.66 -2.20
N ASN A 469 7.87 -14.73 -1.13
CA ASN A 469 8.18 -15.52 0.05
C ASN A 469 7.44 -16.88 0.03
N TRP A 470 7.76 -17.75 0.97
CA TRP A 470 7.14 -19.08 1.08
C TRP A 470 5.63 -19.02 1.31
N ASN A 471 5.12 -18.00 2.00
CA ASN A 471 3.69 -17.79 2.22
C ASN A 471 2.97 -17.51 0.90
N VAL A 472 3.52 -16.59 0.08
CA VAL A 472 2.97 -16.24 -1.24
C VAL A 472 3.01 -17.45 -2.16
N LEU A 473 4.12 -18.20 -2.19
CA LEU A 473 4.21 -19.44 -2.97
C LEU A 473 3.22 -20.49 -2.50
N GLY A 474 3.06 -20.67 -1.18
CA GLY A 474 2.08 -21.59 -0.59
C GLY A 474 0.65 -21.24 -0.98
N VAL A 475 0.26 -19.97 -0.88
CA VAL A 475 -1.07 -19.49 -1.30
C VAL A 475 -1.27 -19.68 -2.80
N THR A 476 -0.26 -19.39 -3.63
CA THR A 476 -0.34 -19.58 -5.08
C THR A 476 -0.51 -21.06 -5.45
N ALA A 477 0.24 -21.94 -4.79
CA ALA A 477 0.12 -23.39 -4.98
C ALA A 477 -1.27 -23.90 -4.57
N ALA A 478 -1.74 -23.49 -3.38
CA ALA A 478 -3.08 -23.81 -2.90
C ALA A 478 -4.18 -23.33 -3.85
N LEU A 479 -4.08 -22.09 -4.31
CA LEU A 479 -5.01 -21.48 -5.27
C LEU A 479 -5.03 -22.24 -6.60
N SER A 480 -3.86 -22.64 -7.11
CA SER A 480 -3.75 -23.44 -8.33
C SER A 480 -4.43 -24.81 -8.18
N VAL A 481 -4.19 -25.49 -7.07
CA VAL A 481 -4.82 -26.81 -6.78
C VAL A 481 -6.33 -26.66 -6.64
N VAL A 482 -6.80 -25.66 -5.89
CA VAL A 482 -8.23 -25.40 -5.68
C VAL A 482 -8.92 -25.10 -7.02
N CYS A 483 -8.33 -24.25 -7.87
CA CYS A 483 -8.84 -24.00 -9.21
C CYS A 483 -8.91 -25.29 -10.03
N GLY A 484 -7.83 -26.10 -10.04
CA GLY A 484 -7.82 -27.38 -10.77
C GLY A 484 -8.89 -28.35 -10.31
N LEU A 485 -9.14 -28.44 -9.02
CA LEU A 485 -10.17 -29.30 -8.43
C LEU A 485 -11.59 -28.80 -8.73
N LEU A 486 -11.88 -27.50 -8.49
CA LEU A 486 -13.20 -26.92 -8.69
C LEU A 486 -13.68 -27.07 -10.13
N PHE A 487 -12.78 -26.82 -11.10
CA PHE A 487 -13.16 -26.83 -12.52
C PHE A 487 -12.99 -28.18 -13.17
N GLY A 488 -12.17 -29.08 -12.61
CA GLY A 488 -12.08 -30.48 -13.00
C GLY A 488 -13.25 -31.35 -12.51
N LEU A 489 -13.81 -31.00 -11.34
CA LEU A 489 -14.82 -31.84 -10.69
C LEU A 489 -16.16 -31.86 -11.44
N ALA A 490 -16.65 -30.72 -11.93
CA ALA A 490 -17.91 -30.62 -12.63
C ALA A 490 -17.94 -31.44 -13.92
N PRO A 491 -16.94 -31.34 -14.85
CA PRO A 491 -16.85 -32.22 -16.02
C PRO A 491 -16.66 -33.70 -15.66
N ALA A 492 -15.87 -33.98 -14.61
CA ALA A 492 -15.58 -35.34 -14.17
C ALA A 492 -16.85 -36.07 -13.70
N ILE A 493 -17.66 -35.40 -12.85
CA ILE A 493 -18.95 -35.98 -12.37
C ILE A 493 -19.94 -36.15 -13.53
N GLN A 494 -20.00 -35.15 -14.41
CA GLN A 494 -20.93 -35.24 -15.56
C GLN A 494 -20.55 -36.31 -16.58
N SER A 495 -19.26 -36.65 -16.73
CA SER A 495 -18.77 -37.68 -17.63
C SER A 495 -19.04 -39.08 -17.10
N THR A 496 -19.23 -39.25 -15.79
CA THR A 496 -19.44 -40.55 -15.13
C THR A 496 -20.91 -40.93 -14.93
N ARG A 497 -21.84 -40.06 -15.32
CA ARG A 497 -23.28 -40.34 -15.35
C ARG A 497 -23.77 -40.57 -16.83
N PRO A 498 -23.44 -41.65 -17.51
CA PRO A 498 -23.96 -41.92 -18.81
C PRO A 498 -25.33 -42.57 -18.64
N ASP A 499 -26.38 -41.93 -19.08
CA ASP A 499 -27.55 -42.65 -19.56
C ASP A 499 -27.13 -43.31 -20.87
N VAL A 500 -26.94 -44.62 -20.83
CA VAL A 500 -26.43 -45.43 -21.97
C VAL A 500 -27.40 -45.41 -23.12
N MET A 501 -28.71 -45.29 -22.86
CA MET A 501 -29.77 -45.32 -23.89
C MET A 501 -29.89 -44.07 -24.78
N PRO A 502 -29.74 -42.84 -24.29
CA PRO A 502 -29.74 -41.64 -25.17
C PRO A 502 -28.45 -41.46 -25.96
N ALA A 503 -27.34 -42.12 -25.59
CA ALA A 503 -26.07 -42.01 -26.31
C ALA A 503 -26.05 -42.74 -27.66
N LEU A 504 -26.97 -43.64 -27.86
CA LEU A 504 -27.17 -44.42 -29.09
C LEU A 504 -28.26 -43.86 -29.99
N LYS A 505 -29.16 -43.01 -29.49
CA LYS A 505 -30.17 -42.29 -30.29
C LYS A 505 -29.75 -40.84 -30.50
N ASP A 506 -29.35 -40.48 -31.68
CA ASP A 506 -29.23 -39.09 -32.14
C ASP A 506 -30.59 -38.38 -32.03
N GLY A 507 -30.87 -37.82 -30.86
CA GLY A 507 -32.13 -37.15 -30.58
C GLY A 507 -31.92 -35.71 -30.12
N ARG A 508 -32.48 -34.74 -30.81
CA ARG A 508 -32.65 -33.33 -30.51
C ARG A 508 -33.08 -33.11 -29.04
N GLY A 509 -32.18 -32.96 -28.15
CA GLY A 509 -32.48 -32.69 -26.75
C GLY A 509 -31.69 -31.51 -26.21
N GLY A 510 -32.32 -30.32 -26.09
CA GLY A 510 -31.84 -29.20 -25.30
C GLY A 510 -31.86 -29.55 -23.78
N GLY A 511 -30.84 -30.30 -23.32
CA GLY A 511 -30.80 -30.78 -21.95
C GLY A 511 -30.12 -29.76 -21.00
N PRO A 512 -30.12 -30.04 -19.70
CA PRO A 512 -29.58 -29.16 -18.64
C PRO A 512 -28.13 -28.69 -18.86
N ARG A 513 -27.37 -29.34 -19.73
CA ARG A 513 -26.00 -29.00 -20.11
C ARG A 513 -25.86 -27.68 -20.89
N ARG A 514 -26.76 -27.41 -21.84
CA ARG A 514 -26.76 -26.13 -22.58
C ARG A 514 -27.01 -24.98 -21.61
N ARG A 515 -27.90 -25.16 -20.62
CA ARG A 515 -28.18 -24.13 -19.61
C ARG A 515 -26.95 -23.80 -18.75
N ALA A 516 -26.19 -24.79 -18.32
CA ALA A 516 -24.99 -24.56 -17.51
C ALA A 516 -23.90 -23.78 -18.28
N GLN A 517 -23.64 -24.12 -19.54
CA GLN A 517 -22.71 -23.39 -20.40
C GLN A 517 -23.17 -21.95 -20.65
N HIS A 518 -24.46 -21.74 -20.93
CA HIS A 518 -25.02 -20.40 -21.13
C HIS A 518 -24.90 -19.56 -19.83
N VAL A 519 -25.20 -20.15 -18.66
CA VAL A 519 -25.06 -19.45 -17.37
C VAL A 519 -23.61 -19.03 -17.11
N LEU A 520 -22.62 -19.88 -17.39
CA LEU A 520 -21.20 -19.55 -17.23
C LEU A 520 -20.76 -18.41 -18.17
N VAL A 521 -21.20 -18.43 -19.42
CA VAL A 521 -20.89 -17.37 -20.40
C VAL A 521 -21.55 -16.05 -19.98
N VAL A 522 -22.82 -16.08 -19.57
CA VAL A 522 -23.52 -14.89 -19.10
C VAL A 522 -22.87 -14.33 -17.86
N ALA A 523 -22.52 -15.18 -16.88
CA ALA A 523 -21.81 -14.76 -15.66
C ALA A 523 -20.45 -14.13 -16.00
N GLN A 524 -19.69 -14.74 -16.91
CA GLN A 524 -18.41 -14.22 -17.37
C GLN A 524 -18.54 -12.84 -18.02
N ILE A 525 -19.51 -12.66 -18.92
CA ILE A 525 -19.76 -11.37 -19.56
C ILE A 525 -20.19 -10.34 -18.51
N ALA A 526 -21.09 -10.71 -17.60
CA ALA A 526 -21.56 -9.83 -16.53
C ALA A 526 -20.42 -9.37 -15.62
N ILE A 527 -19.53 -10.28 -15.22
CA ILE A 527 -18.35 -9.95 -14.39
C ILE A 527 -17.38 -9.06 -15.17
N SER A 528 -17.10 -9.36 -16.43
CA SER A 528 -16.23 -8.54 -17.28
C SER A 528 -16.80 -7.13 -17.46
N PHE A 529 -18.11 -7.02 -17.66
CA PHE A 529 -18.80 -5.73 -17.75
C PHE A 529 -18.73 -4.95 -16.43
N LEU A 530 -18.92 -5.62 -15.30
CA LEU A 530 -18.79 -5.01 -13.96
C LEU A 530 -17.39 -4.42 -13.74
N ILE A 531 -16.34 -5.17 -14.09
CA ILE A 531 -14.94 -4.71 -13.99
C ILE A 531 -14.70 -3.51 -14.92
N LEU A 532 -15.24 -3.55 -16.13
CA LEU A 532 -15.12 -2.45 -17.10
C LEU A 532 -15.81 -1.18 -16.61
N VAL A 533 -17.02 -1.29 -16.05
CA VAL A 533 -17.75 -0.16 -15.44
C VAL A 533 -16.97 0.42 -14.25
N ALA A 534 -16.46 -0.45 -13.37
CA ALA A 534 -15.64 -0.01 -12.25
C ALA A 534 -14.39 0.75 -12.73
N ALA A 535 -13.67 0.25 -13.71
CA ALA A 535 -12.51 0.93 -14.31
C ALA A 535 -12.91 2.27 -14.95
N GLY A 536 -14.03 2.31 -15.69
CA GLY A 536 -14.57 3.53 -16.29
C GLY A 536 -14.91 4.60 -15.26
N LEU A 537 -15.46 4.22 -14.10
CA LEU A 537 -15.73 5.13 -12.99
C LEU A 537 -14.44 5.70 -12.39
N PHE A 538 -13.39 4.87 -12.21
CA PHE A 538 -12.09 5.36 -11.74
C PHE A 538 -11.46 6.35 -12.72
N VAL A 539 -11.47 6.06 -14.02
CA VAL A 539 -10.97 6.96 -15.07
C VAL A 539 -11.77 8.26 -15.09
N ARG A 540 -13.10 8.19 -14.97
CA ARG A 540 -13.95 9.38 -14.89
C ARG A 540 -13.63 10.22 -13.67
N THR A 541 -13.45 9.60 -12.50
CA THR A 541 -13.06 10.30 -11.26
C THR A 541 -11.71 10.99 -11.43
N LEU A 542 -10.73 10.30 -12.03
CA LEU A 542 -9.41 10.86 -12.31
C LEU A 542 -9.51 12.07 -13.24
N ASN A 543 -10.25 11.96 -14.35
CA ASN A 543 -10.45 13.07 -15.28
C ASN A 543 -11.12 14.27 -14.59
N ARG A 544 -12.07 14.03 -13.69
CA ARG A 544 -12.71 15.08 -12.90
C ARG A 544 -11.72 15.76 -11.96
N LEU A 545 -10.82 14.99 -11.31
CA LEU A 545 -9.76 15.57 -10.46
C LEU A 545 -8.76 16.39 -11.29
N HIS A 546 -8.42 15.95 -12.49
CA HIS A 546 -7.55 16.69 -13.40
C HIS A 546 -8.20 17.97 -13.95
N SER A 547 -9.53 18.02 -14.10
CA SER A 547 -10.27 19.18 -14.60
C SER A 547 -10.58 20.23 -13.52
N VAL A 548 -10.21 19.99 -12.27
CA VAL A 548 -10.42 20.94 -11.17
C VAL A 548 -9.66 22.24 -11.44
N GLN A 549 -10.35 23.37 -11.38
CA GLN A 549 -9.74 24.69 -11.46
C GLN A 549 -9.01 25.01 -10.16
N LEU A 550 -7.70 25.15 -10.24
CA LEU A 550 -6.84 25.40 -9.07
C LEU A 550 -6.79 26.87 -8.67
N GLY A 551 -7.10 27.79 -9.61
CA GLY A 551 -6.93 29.21 -9.43
C GLY A 551 -5.49 29.71 -9.65
N TYR A 552 -4.58 28.82 -10.09
CA TYR A 552 -3.19 29.14 -10.43
C TYR A 552 -2.66 28.22 -11.55
N ALA A 553 -1.54 28.61 -12.15
CA ALA A 553 -0.96 27.93 -13.29
C ALA A 553 -0.43 26.53 -12.91
N ARG A 554 -0.67 25.58 -13.80
CA ARG A 554 -0.27 24.18 -13.69
C ARG A 554 1.05 23.89 -14.38
N GLU A 555 1.26 24.50 -15.53
CA GLU A 555 2.32 24.19 -16.46
C GLU A 555 3.42 25.26 -16.48
N HIS A 556 4.57 24.88 -17.00
CA HIS A 556 5.72 25.76 -17.19
C HIS A 556 6.29 26.35 -15.90
N ILE A 557 6.15 25.66 -14.76
CA ILE A 557 6.72 26.08 -13.48
C ILE A 557 7.62 24.97 -12.93
N LEU A 558 8.89 25.33 -12.66
CA LEU A 558 9.84 24.52 -11.91
C LEU A 558 9.74 24.90 -10.44
N LEU A 559 9.58 23.92 -9.57
CA LEU A 559 9.63 24.06 -8.12
C LEU A 559 10.88 23.38 -7.58
N PHE A 560 11.54 24.02 -6.62
CA PHE A 560 12.61 23.41 -5.83
C PHE A 560 12.74 24.15 -4.49
N SER A 561 13.32 23.47 -3.50
CA SER A 561 13.43 24.03 -2.15
C SER A 561 14.89 24.18 -1.73
N LEU A 562 15.17 25.27 -1.02
CA LEU A 562 16.45 25.55 -0.36
C LEU A 562 16.19 25.84 1.11
N ASN A 563 17.12 25.42 1.98
CA ASN A 563 17.08 25.75 3.40
C ASN A 563 18.41 26.38 3.84
N ALA A 564 18.46 27.71 3.81
CA ALA A 564 19.68 28.44 4.15
C ALA A 564 20.01 28.39 5.66
N ARG A 565 18.99 28.25 6.50
CA ARG A 565 19.22 28.11 7.96
C ARG A 565 19.98 26.84 8.30
N GLN A 566 19.71 25.73 7.60
CA GLN A 566 20.44 24.48 7.75
C GLN A 566 21.93 24.59 7.35
N ALA A 567 22.27 25.55 6.50
CA ALA A 567 23.67 25.86 6.16
C ALA A 567 24.31 26.87 7.11
N GLY A 568 23.58 27.35 8.12
CA GLY A 568 24.09 28.25 9.15
C GLY A 568 23.78 29.73 8.92
N HIS A 569 23.03 30.09 7.87
CA HIS A 569 22.57 31.48 7.69
C HIS A 569 21.61 31.90 8.80
N ARG A 570 21.71 33.14 9.27
CA ARG A 570 20.93 33.70 10.37
C ARG A 570 20.22 35.00 9.95
N ASP A 571 19.20 35.39 10.72
CA ASP A 571 18.55 36.67 10.53
C ASP A 571 19.52 37.82 10.91
N PRO A 572 19.48 38.94 10.15
CA PRO A 572 18.62 39.29 9.01
C PRO A 572 19.15 38.82 7.66
N GLU A 573 20.34 38.23 7.57
CA GLU A 573 21.02 37.89 6.31
C GLU A 573 20.28 36.86 5.47
N ILE A 574 19.52 35.97 6.10
CA ILE A 574 18.81 34.88 5.42
C ILE A 574 17.82 35.38 4.37
N THR A 575 17.13 36.48 4.69
CA THR A 575 16.15 37.11 3.77
C THR A 575 16.83 37.72 2.56
N THR A 576 17.96 38.37 2.78
CA THR A 576 18.79 38.97 1.72
C THR A 576 19.32 37.85 0.81
N PHE A 577 19.84 36.79 1.38
CA PHE A 577 20.35 35.60 0.66
C PHE A 577 19.27 35.02 -0.28
N TYR A 578 18.06 34.79 0.24
CA TYR A 578 16.97 34.25 -0.58
C TYR A 578 16.52 35.22 -1.68
N THR A 579 16.52 36.52 -1.40
CA THR A 579 16.15 37.53 -2.39
C THR A 579 17.18 37.63 -3.49
N ASP A 580 18.47 37.59 -3.18
CA ASP A 580 19.55 37.63 -4.16
C ASP A 580 19.57 36.38 -5.05
N LEU A 581 19.34 35.21 -4.45
CA LEU A 581 19.17 33.99 -5.23
C LEU A 581 17.98 34.07 -6.20
N ARG A 582 16.83 34.62 -5.77
CA ARG A 582 15.68 34.83 -6.64
C ARG A 582 16.06 35.66 -7.88
N LYS A 583 16.80 36.74 -7.69
CA LYS A 583 17.24 37.61 -8.80
C LYS A 583 18.19 36.86 -9.75
N ARG A 584 19.12 36.06 -9.22
CA ARG A 584 20.01 35.20 -10.04
C ARG A 584 19.21 34.17 -10.83
N PHE A 585 18.23 33.50 -10.23
CA PHE A 585 17.37 32.55 -10.95
C PHE A 585 16.51 33.26 -12.02
N GLU A 586 16.04 34.47 -11.76
CA GLU A 586 15.27 35.29 -12.73
C GLU A 586 16.12 35.69 -13.94
N SER A 587 17.44 35.84 -13.76
CA SER A 587 18.37 36.17 -14.85
C SER A 587 18.74 34.98 -15.78
N ILE A 588 18.29 33.77 -15.49
CA ILE A 588 18.54 32.59 -16.35
C ILE A 588 17.82 32.79 -17.71
N PRO A 589 18.50 32.72 -18.86
CA PRO A 589 17.86 32.82 -20.16
C PRO A 589 16.75 31.77 -20.33
N GLY A 590 15.51 32.24 -20.63
CA GLY A 590 14.33 31.36 -20.77
C GLY A 590 13.47 31.26 -19.51
N VAL A 591 13.89 31.85 -18.39
CA VAL A 591 13.04 32.09 -17.23
C VAL A 591 12.32 33.41 -17.39
N SER A 592 11.01 33.40 -17.37
CA SER A 592 10.18 34.64 -17.55
C SER A 592 9.93 35.37 -16.23
N SER A 593 9.88 34.63 -15.11
CA SER A 593 9.79 35.19 -13.76
C SER A 593 10.22 34.18 -12.72
N ALA A 594 10.74 34.68 -11.58
CA ALA A 594 11.13 33.89 -10.43
C ALA A 594 10.53 34.45 -9.15
N THR A 595 9.99 33.59 -8.34
CA THR A 595 9.45 33.91 -7.00
C THR A 595 9.77 32.83 -6.01
N LEU A 596 9.39 33.04 -4.76
CA LEU A 596 9.58 32.06 -3.70
C LEU A 596 8.42 32.10 -2.72
N SER A 597 8.21 31.00 -2.00
CA SER A 597 7.22 30.89 -0.94
C SER A 597 7.70 29.92 0.13
N GLN A 598 7.16 30.03 1.32
CA GLN A 598 7.52 29.12 2.42
C GLN A 598 7.25 27.64 2.06
N SER A 599 6.23 27.38 1.28
CA SER A 599 5.87 26.04 0.82
C SER A 599 5.16 26.12 -0.53
N SER A 600 5.12 25.01 -1.27
CA SER A 600 4.26 24.86 -2.44
C SER A 600 2.79 25.01 -2.05
N ILE A 601 2.00 25.71 -2.86
CA ILE A 601 0.56 25.93 -2.63
C ILE A 601 -0.18 24.61 -2.40
N ILE A 602 0.11 23.61 -3.22
CA ILE A 602 -0.62 22.34 -3.23
C ILE A 602 -0.18 21.38 -2.12
N ASN A 603 1.03 21.53 -1.58
CA ASN A 603 1.61 20.59 -0.61
C ASN A 603 1.73 21.19 0.82
N ALA A 604 1.31 22.41 1.01
CA ALA A 604 1.48 23.14 2.26
C ALA A 604 0.87 22.44 3.48
N GLY A 605 -0.20 21.67 3.29
CA GLY A 605 -0.82 20.88 4.38
C GLY A 605 -0.04 19.65 4.80
N ARG A 606 0.85 19.12 3.95
CA ARG A 606 1.65 17.90 4.23
C ARG A 606 2.99 18.19 4.87
N THR A 607 3.53 19.37 4.65
CA THR A 607 4.84 19.78 5.17
C THR A 607 4.80 20.39 6.57
N GLY A 608 3.61 20.49 7.18
CA GLY A 608 3.44 21.13 8.51
C GLY A 608 3.73 22.63 8.53
N GLN A 609 4.03 23.23 7.39
CA GLN A 609 4.47 24.62 7.27
C GLN A 609 3.34 25.64 6.98
N ALA A 610 2.08 25.18 6.91
CA ALA A 610 0.98 26.11 6.83
C ALA A 610 0.79 26.78 8.20
N ILE A 611 1.07 28.07 8.30
CA ILE A 611 0.71 28.85 9.48
C ILE A 611 -0.81 28.88 9.52
N ARG A 612 -1.40 28.18 10.48
CA ARG A 612 -2.82 28.34 10.84
C ARG A 612 -2.82 29.04 12.19
N GLY A 613 -3.50 30.12 12.29
CA GLY A 613 -3.63 30.79 13.57
C GLY A 613 -4.84 31.71 13.56
N PRO A 614 -5.38 32.04 14.73
CA PRO A 614 -6.41 33.02 14.82
C PRO A 614 -5.87 34.36 14.30
N MET A 615 -6.57 34.97 13.36
CA MET A 615 -6.34 36.33 12.94
C MET A 615 -7.45 37.23 13.47
N LYS A 616 -7.19 38.51 13.62
CA LYS A 616 -8.20 39.48 14.01
C LYS A 616 -8.39 40.55 12.94
N ILE A 617 -9.63 40.82 12.63
CA ILE A 617 -10.07 41.96 11.87
C ILE A 617 -10.94 42.83 12.82
N GLY A 618 -10.35 43.86 13.42
CA GLY A 618 -10.98 44.58 14.51
C GLY A 618 -11.30 43.69 15.70
N ALA A 619 -12.57 43.52 16.06
CA ALA A 619 -13.05 42.68 17.15
C ALA A 619 -13.34 41.22 16.72
N VAL A 620 -13.30 40.90 15.43
CA VAL A 620 -13.66 39.59 14.88
C VAL A 620 -12.42 38.70 14.79
N THR A 621 -12.47 37.51 15.35
CA THR A 621 -11.42 36.47 15.22
C THR A 621 -11.74 35.60 14.03
N ILE A 622 -10.77 35.36 13.16
CA ILE A 622 -10.78 34.43 12.05
C ILE A 622 -10.01 33.19 12.49
N GLU A 623 -10.65 32.07 12.67
CA GLU A 623 -10.00 30.88 13.20
C GLU A 623 -9.38 29.97 12.12
N ASP A 624 -9.80 30.08 10.86
CA ASP A 624 -9.43 29.13 9.78
C ASP A 624 -8.80 29.81 8.54
N ALA A 625 -8.04 30.91 8.74
CA ALA A 625 -7.27 31.49 7.67
C ALA A 625 -5.89 30.84 7.55
N ARG A 626 -5.45 30.65 6.30
CA ARG A 626 -4.13 30.11 5.98
C ARG A 626 -3.20 31.23 5.57
N VAL A 627 -2.06 31.31 6.24
CA VAL A 627 -1.03 32.27 5.91
C VAL A 627 0.04 31.60 5.06
N LEU A 628 0.34 32.18 3.91
CA LEU A 628 1.45 31.80 3.05
C LEU A 628 2.45 32.96 2.98
N VAL A 629 3.66 32.71 3.46
CA VAL A 629 4.78 33.64 3.26
C VAL A 629 5.21 33.53 1.80
N ALA A 630 5.13 34.64 1.07
CA ALA A 630 5.35 34.74 -0.37
C ALA A 630 6.32 35.85 -0.72
N GLY A 631 7.12 35.60 -1.73
CA GLY A 631 8.06 36.55 -2.28
C GLY A 631 7.40 37.55 -3.27
N PRO A 632 8.18 38.52 -3.74
CA PRO A 632 7.73 39.43 -4.77
C PRO A 632 7.23 38.74 -6.03
N ARG A 633 6.20 39.28 -6.67
CA ARG A 633 5.58 38.77 -7.90
C ARG A 633 5.06 37.32 -7.80
N PHE A 634 4.70 36.86 -6.59
CA PHE A 634 4.22 35.51 -6.41
C PHE A 634 2.93 35.27 -7.19
N LEU A 635 1.97 36.17 -7.08
CA LEU A 635 0.67 36.01 -7.75
C LEU A 635 0.81 36.09 -9.28
N THR A 636 1.62 36.98 -9.79
CA THR A 636 1.93 37.09 -11.23
C THR A 636 2.66 35.85 -11.74
N THR A 637 3.68 35.35 -11.02
CA THR A 637 4.43 34.15 -11.41
C THR A 637 3.54 32.90 -11.43
N MET A 638 2.65 32.78 -10.44
CA MET A 638 1.69 31.68 -10.34
C MET A 638 0.43 31.89 -11.18
N GLN A 639 0.27 33.04 -11.86
CA GLN A 639 -0.90 33.42 -12.63
C GLN A 639 -2.20 33.45 -11.80
N ILE A 640 -2.11 33.93 -10.58
CA ILE A 640 -3.28 34.17 -9.71
C ILE A 640 -3.76 35.60 -9.98
N PRO A 641 -5.00 35.83 -10.46
CA PRO A 641 -5.49 37.14 -10.76
C PRO A 641 -5.57 38.04 -9.52
N ILE A 642 -5.17 39.30 -9.66
CA ILE A 642 -5.36 40.34 -8.66
C ILE A 642 -6.67 41.03 -8.99
N LEU A 643 -7.58 41.13 -8.04
CA LEU A 643 -8.93 41.68 -8.21
C LEU A 643 -9.03 43.14 -7.76
N ALA A 644 -8.24 43.52 -6.75
CA ALA A 644 -8.16 44.89 -6.26
C ALA A 644 -6.79 45.16 -5.64
N GLY A 645 -6.31 46.39 -5.68
CA GLY A 645 -5.04 46.79 -5.11
C GLY A 645 -3.82 46.27 -5.89
N ARG A 646 -2.78 45.81 -5.18
CA ARG A 646 -1.51 45.31 -5.73
C ARG A 646 -1.09 43.99 -5.08
N GLU A 647 -0.17 43.31 -5.72
CA GLU A 647 0.54 42.16 -5.09
C GLU A 647 1.74 42.61 -4.25
N ILE A 648 2.34 41.64 -3.54
CA ILE A 648 3.61 41.82 -2.83
C ILE A 648 4.71 42.03 -3.88
N ASP A 649 5.51 43.09 -3.70
CA ASP A 649 6.60 43.44 -4.60
C ASP A 649 7.89 43.83 -3.87
N ASP A 650 8.92 44.22 -4.61
CA ASP A 650 10.25 44.53 -4.05
C ASP A 650 10.26 45.82 -3.19
N ARG A 651 9.16 46.54 -3.05
CA ARG A 651 9.00 47.69 -2.12
C ARG A 651 8.69 47.28 -0.69
N ASP A 652 8.18 46.06 -0.51
CA ASP A 652 7.76 45.52 0.79
C ASP A 652 8.98 44.93 1.54
N GLN A 653 9.89 45.85 1.93
CA GLN A 653 11.20 45.57 2.54
C GLN A 653 11.10 45.36 4.07
N PRO A 654 12.13 44.79 4.73
CA PRO A 654 12.24 44.85 6.16
C PRO A 654 12.21 46.28 6.67
N GLY A 655 11.38 46.57 7.68
CA GLY A 655 11.22 47.93 8.22
C GLY A 655 10.16 48.78 7.53
N SER A 656 9.62 48.38 6.36
CA SER A 656 8.40 48.99 5.82
C SER A 656 7.18 48.51 6.61
N ARG A 657 6.01 49.15 6.38
CA ARG A 657 4.74 48.67 6.98
C ARG A 657 4.47 47.26 6.57
N PRO A 658 4.18 46.36 7.53
CA PRO A 658 3.82 44.99 7.19
C PRO A 658 2.57 44.92 6.32
N VAL A 659 2.64 44.14 5.23
CA VAL A 659 1.58 44.06 4.22
C VAL A 659 1.03 42.66 4.07
N ALA A 660 -0.23 42.56 3.65
CA ALA A 660 -0.90 41.34 3.29
C ALA A 660 -1.72 41.48 2.02
N VAL A 661 -1.80 40.38 1.26
CA VAL A 661 -2.80 40.20 0.20
C VAL A 661 -3.77 39.12 0.63
N ILE A 662 -5.05 39.33 0.53
CA ILE A 662 -6.10 38.43 0.97
C ILE A 662 -6.84 37.79 -0.21
N SER A 663 -7.38 36.59 -0.02
CA SER A 663 -8.23 35.95 -1.03
C SER A 663 -9.61 36.60 -1.11
N LYS A 664 -10.26 36.50 -2.27
CA LYS A 664 -11.62 36.99 -2.52
C LYS A 664 -12.62 36.50 -1.49
N GLU A 665 -12.52 35.21 -1.08
CA GLU A 665 -13.46 34.65 -0.13
C GLU A 665 -13.30 35.23 1.27
N LEU A 666 -12.07 35.49 1.72
CA LEU A 666 -11.81 36.18 2.96
C LEU A 666 -12.36 37.63 2.91
N ALA A 667 -12.09 38.31 1.80
CA ALA A 667 -12.63 39.65 1.59
C ALA A 667 -14.16 39.65 1.64
N ARG A 668 -14.83 38.74 0.94
CA ARG A 668 -16.29 38.62 0.92
C ARG A 668 -16.89 38.31 2.30
N THR A 669 -16.28 37.42 3.01
CA THR A 669 -16.81 36.92 4.30
C THR A 669 -16.73 38.00 5.40
N TYR A 670 -15.64 38.77 5.45
CA TYR A 670 -15.39 39.68 6.58
C TYR A 670 -15.59 41.17 6.24
N PHE A 671 -15.54 41.52 4.98
CA PHE A 671 -15.72 42.91 4.53
C PHE A 671 -16.97 43.08 3.66
N GLY A 672 -17.64 42.00 3.24
CA GLY A 672 -18.84 42.06 2.41
C GLY A 672 -18.56 42.76 1.08
N ASN A 673 -19.21 43.91 0.83
CA ASN A 673 -19.03 44.73 -0.36
C ASN A 673 -18.07 45.91 -0.14
N GLU A 674 -17.53 46.10 1.08
CA GLU A 674 -16.56 47.15 1.35
C GLU A 674 -15.20 46.84 0.72
N ASN A 675 -14.49 47.90 0.33
CA ASN A 675 -13.11 47.69 -0.14
C ASN A 675 -12.19 47.37 1.04
N PRO A 676 -11.56 46.17 1.10
CA PRO A 676 -10.67 45.81 2.19
C PRO A 676 -9.27 46.44 2.08
N VAL A 677 -8.88 46.99 0.92
CA VAL A 677 -7.56 47.60 0.68
C VAL A 677 -7.37 48.82 1.58
N GLY A 678 -6.24 48.86 2.30
CA GLY A 678 -5.92 49.85 3.32
C GLY A 678 -6.42 49.53 4.73
N ARG A 679 -7.27 48.48 4.90
CA ARG A 679 -7.67 47.98 6.23
C ARG A 679 -6.57 47.12 6.86
N ARG A 680 -6.66 46.83 8.16
CA ARG A 680 -5.66 46.07 8.91
C ARG A 680 -6.18 44.70 9.35
N ILE A 681 -5.29 43.73 9.30
CA ILE A 681 -5.44 42.40 9.89
C ILE A 681 -4.35 42.20 10.94
N THR A 682 -4.68 41.71 12.11
CA THR A 682 -3.73 41.45 13.17
C THR A 682 -3.45 39.92 13.25
N LEU A 683 -2.17 39.53 13.26
CA LEU A 683 -1.70 38.19 13.60
C LEU A 683 -1.37 38.17 15.11
N PRO A 684 -2.25 37.59 15.97
CA PRO A 684 -2.07 37.69 17.42
C PRO A 684 -0.81 36.97 17.93
N GLU A 685 -0.45 35.84 17.35
CA GLU A 685 0.72 35.06 17.74
C GLU A 685 2.03 35.85 17.51
N GLU A 686 2.12 36.58 16.43
CA GLU A 686 3.29 37.37 16.08
C GLU A 686 3.17 38.85 16.56
N LYS A 687 2.05 39.23 17.16
CA LYS A 687 1.74 40.58 17.59
C LYS A 687 1.98 41.64 16.49
N ARG A 688 1.60 41.29 15.26
CA ARG A 688 1.83 42.14 14.06
C ARG A 688 0.53 42.53 13.40
N ASP A 689 0.43 43.81 13.11
CA ASP A 689 -0.62 44.40 12.28
C ASP A 689 -0.17 44.50 10.83
N LEU A 690 -0.94 43.89 9.91
CA LEU A 690 -0.68 43.86 8.47
C LEU A 690 -1.67 44.75 7.76
N GLU A 691 -1.20 45.64 6.86
CA GLU A 691 -2.06 46.40 5.98
C GLU A 691 -2.45 45.60 4.76
N ILE A 692 -3.74 45.52 4.44
CA ILE A 692 -4.22 44.83 3.23
C ILE A 692 -3.91 45.72 2.03
N VAL A 693 -2.97 45.25 1.17
CA VAL A 693 -2.58 46.02 -0.04
C VAL A 693 -3.24 45.49 -1.31
N GLY A 694 -3.86 44.31 -1.24
CA GLY A 694 -4.56 43.77 -2.40
C GLY A 694 -5.47 42.59 -2.10
N VAL A 695 -6.28 42.26 -3.09
CA VAL A 695 -7.21 41.11 -3.07
C VAL A 695 -6.92 40.23 -4.27
N SER A 696 -6.64 38.95 -4.03
CA SER A 696 -6.43 37.94 -5.07
C SER A 696 -7.71 37.18 -5.40
N ALA A 697 -7.75 36.53 -6.56
CA ALA A 697 -8.74 35.50 -6.83
C ALA A 697 -8.60 34.33 -5.84
N ASN A 698 -9.64 33.53 -5.70
CA ASN A 698 -9.61 32.34 -4.90
C ASN A 698 -8.69 31.28 -5.53
N LEU A 699 -8.01 30.54 -4.70
CA LEU A 699 -7.15 29.41 -5.10
C LEU A 699 -7.40 28.18 -4.21
N ARG A 700 -7.11 27.02 -4.74
CA ARG A 700 -7.09 25.80 -3.94
C ARG A 700 -5.76 25.65 -3.25
N TYR A 701 -5.81 25.54 -1.92
CA TYR A 701 -4.63 25.42 -1.07
C TYR A 701 -4.61 24.04 -0.40
N GLY A 702 -3.50 23.33 -0.47
CA GLY A 702 -3.26 22.12 0.30
C GLY A 702 -3.78 20.78 -0.25
N GLY A 703 -4.58 20.76 -1.34
CA GLY A 703 -5.00 19.49 -1.94
C GLY A 703 -6.17 19.61 -2.93
N LEU A 704 -6.28 18.62 -3.83
CA LEU A 704 -7.35 18.60 -4.85
C LEU A 704 -8.69 18.09 -4.32
N LYS A 705 -8.71 17.39 -3.19
CA LYS A 705 -9.88 16.64 -2.71
C LYS A 705 -10.77 17.42 -1.76
N ASN A 706 -10.24 18.40 -1.08
CA ASN A 706 -10.95 19.15 -0.05
C ASN A 706 -11.53 20.43 -0.65
N GLU A 707 -12.83 20.47 -0.87
CA GLU A 707 -13.51 21.66 -1.40
C GLU A 707 -13.48 22.85 -0.41
N GLU A 708 -13.47 22.57 0.89
CA GLU A 708 -13.48 23.58 1.95
C GLU A 708 -12.11 24.26 2.19
N GLU A 709 -11.01 23.64 1.71
CA GLU A 709 -9.65 24.17 1.92
C GLU A 709 -9.27 25.32 0.97
N SER A 710 -10.17 25.77 0.12
CA SER A 710 -9.82 26.72 -0.96
C SER A 710 -10.05 28.20 -0.63
N ALA A 711 -10.67 28.51 0.52
CA ALA A 711 -11.33 29.80 0.58
C ALA A 711 -10.52 30.91 1.22
N MET A 712 -9.91 30.76 2.36
CA MET A 712 -9.36 31.88 3.14
C MET A 712 -7.85 31.88 3.18
N THR A 713 -7.20 32.54 2.24
CA THR A 713 -5.74 32.62 2.17
C THR A 713 -5.28 34.06 2.36
N VAL A 714 -4.21 34.20 3.15
CA VAL A 714 -3.50 35.49 3.36
C VAL A 714 -2.05 35.29 2.94
N PHE A 715 -1.60 36.09 1.99
CA PHE A 715 -0.21 36.15 1.57
C PHE A 715 0.49 37.25 2.33
N VAL A 716 1.65 36.96 2.90
CA VAL A 716 2.48 37.91 3.63
C VAL A 716 3.87 37.98 3.03
N ALA A 717 4.53 39.11 3.11
CA ALA A 717 5.80 39.37 2.43
C ALA A 717 6.95 38.59 3.11
N VAL A 718 7.72 37.80 2.37
CA VAL A 718 8.89 37.06 2.86
C VAL A 718 9.93 37.95 3.50
N SER A 719 10.11 39.18 3.00
CA SER A 719 11.01 40.18 3.54
C SER A 719 10.67 40.63 4.98
N GLN A 720 9.43 40.42 5.39
CA GLN A 720 8.89 40.80 6.70
C GLN A 720 8.74 39.60 7.66
N PHE A 721 8.90 38.38 7.12
CA PHE A 721 8.86 37.11 7.85
C PHE A 721 10.07 36.30 7.41
N SER A 722 10.95 35.87 8.28
CA SER A 722 12.19 35.14 7.94
C SER A 722 12.00 33.63 8.04
N PRO A 723 11.40 32.95 7.06
CA PRO A 723 11.21 31.51 7.11
C PRO A 723 12.53 30.76 6.87
N ASP A 724 12.66 29.61 7.49
CA ASP A 724 13.88 28.80 7.45
C ASP A 724 14.12 28.15 6.08
N ARG A 725 13.05 27.68 5.46
CA ARG A 725 13.03 27.01 4.15
C ARG A 725 12.20 27.79 3.17
N MET A 726 12.69 27.92 1.93
CA MET A 726 11.95 28.54 0.84
C MET A 726 11.83 27.57 -0.34
N THR A 727 10.65 27.53 -0.92
CA THR A 727 10.36 26.89 -2.21
C THR A 727 10.35 27.93 -3.29
N TYR A 728 11.24 27.83 -4.24
CA TYR A 728 11.29 28.67 -5.43
C TYR A 728 10.35 28.16 -6.50
N ALA A 729 9.74 29.09 -7.23
CA ALA A 729 8.94 28.82 -8.40
C ALA A 729 9.48 29.63 -9.58
N LEU A 730 10.00 28.93 -10.59
CA LEU A 730 10.49 29.55 -11.82
C LEU A 730 9.48 29.31 -12.94
N ARG A 731 8.96 30.37 -13.52
CA ARG A 731 8.15 30.30 -14.74
C ARG A 731 9.06 30.28 -15.94
N THR A 732 8.89 29.29 -16.81
CA THR A 732 9.76 29.06 -17.97
C THR A 732 8.98 29.16 -19.28
N ALA A 733 9.69 29.52 -20.37
CA ALA A 733 9.09 29.58 -21.71
C ALA A 733 8.87 28.19 -22.35
N GLY A 734 9.48 27.11 -21.79
CA GLY A 734 9.39 25.75 -22.29
C GLY A 734 9.42 24.73 -21.16
N ASP A 735 9.98 23.53 -21.43
CA ASP A 735 10.10 22.47 -20.43
C ASP A 735 10.90 22.93 -19.21
N PRO A 736 10.27 22.98 -18.02
CA PRO A 736 10.94 23.46 -16.81
C PRO A 736 12.17 22.62 -16.39
N LEU A 737 12.19 21.31 -16.71
CA LEU A 737 13.25 20.42 -16.26
C LEU A 737 14.61 20.72 -16.94
N ARG A 738 14.62 21.47 -18.04
CA ARG A 738 15.87 21.90 -18.70
C ARG A 738 16.70 22.86 -17.84
N PHE A 739 16.09 23.54 -16.89
CA PHE A 739 16.75 24.53 -16.04
C PHE A 739 17.32 23.96 -14.74
N VAL A 740 17.13 22.66 -14.48
CA VAL A 740 17.56 21.99 -13.24
C VAL A 740 19.07 22.13 -13.03
N GLN A 741 19.88 21.93 -14.07
CA GLN A 741 21.33 22.04 -13.94
C GLN A 741 21.76 23.48 -13.59
N SER A 742 21.22 24.48 -14.27
CA SER A 742 21.52 25.91 -13.98
C SER A 742 21.13 26.30 -12.57
N VAL A 743 20.00 25.77 -12.08
CA VAL A 743 19.56 25.98 -10.68
C VAL A 743 20.58 25.39 -9.69
N HIS A 744 21.06 24.16 -9.94
CA HIS A 744 22.08 23.55 -9.09
C HIS A 744 23.40 24.31 -9.10
N GLU A 745 23.82 24.79 -10.27
CA GLU A 745 25.06 25.57 -10.42
C GLU A 745 24.98 26.88 -9.65
N ILE A 746 23.93 27.68 -9.85
CA ILE A 746 23.71 28.94 -9.16
C ILE A 746 23.61 28.75 -7.63
N ALA A 747 22.88 27.74 -7.17
CA ALA A 747 22.75 27.47 -5.75
C ALA A 747 24.11 27.08 -5.13
N ARG A 748 24.88 26.21 -5.80
CA ARG A 748 26.21 25.79 -5.35
C ARG A 748 27.23 26.93 -5.35
N GLU A 749 27.19 27.83 -6.31
CA GLU A 749 28.03 29.02 -6.36
C GLU A 749 27.71 29.99 -5.23
N ALA A 750 26.42 30.07 -4.85
CA ALA A 750 26.02 30.93 -3.75
C ALA A 750 26.44 30.36 -2.38
N ASP A 751 26.19 29.09 -2.13
CA ASP A 751 26.66 28.34 -0.96
C ASP A 751 26.62 26.83 -1.23
N SER A 752 27.77 26.19 -1.31
CA SER A 752 27.91 24.74 -1.57
C SER A 752 27.34 23.85 -0.46
N ARG A 753 27.05 24.42 0.69
CA ARG A 753 26.44 23.71 1.84
C ARG A 753 24.92 23.59 1.73
N ILE A 754 24.27 24.30 0.78
CA ILE A 754 22.83 24.30 0.60
C ILE A 754 22.46 23.36 -0.54
N PRO A 755 21.95 22.15 -0.25
CA PRO A 755 21.45 21.27 -1.30
C PRO A 755 20.14 21.80 -1.89
N VAL A 756 20.03 21.73 -3.22
CA VAL A 756 18.76 21.93 -3.90
C VAL A 756 17.92 20.66 -3.73
N THR A 757 16.74 20.79 -3.13
CA THR A 757 15.89 19.66 -2.80
C THR A 757 14.50 19.80 -3.45
N ASN A 758 13.76 18.70 -3.55
CA ASN A 758 12.38 18.68 -4.08
C ASN A 758 12.26 19.32 -5.48
N VAL A 759 13.19 19.03 -6.38
CA VAL A 759 13.15 19.55 -7.74
C VAL A 759 12.05 18.82 -8.53
N VAL A 760 10.96 19.53 -8.82
CA VAL A 760 9.79 18.98 -9.50
C VAL A 760 9.10 20.05 -10.34
N THR A 761 8.32 19.64 -11.33
CA THR A 761 7.41 20.59 -11.99
C THR A 761 6.14 20.77 -11.15
N GLN A 762 5.50 21.94 -11.24
CA GLN A 762 4.21 22.19 -10.57
C GLN A 762 3.17 21.13 -10.95
N ALA A 763 3.13 20.72 -12.22
CA ALA A 763 2.24 19.65 -12.67
C ALA A 763 2.53 18.31 -11.97
N ALA A 764 3.80 17.91 -11.85
CA ALA A 764 4.19 16.69 -11.15
C ALA A 764 3.86 16.75 -9.66
N GLU A 765 4.01 17.92 -9.03
CA GLU A 765 3.66 18.11 -7.62
C GLU A 765 2.14 17.98 -7.39
N ILE A 766 1.33 18.53 -8.30
CA ILE A 766 -0.12 18.35 -8.30
C ILE A 766 -0.47 16.86 -8.47
N ASP A 767 0.15 16.18 -9.43
CA ASP A 767 -0.10 14.75 -9.68
C ASP A 767 0.33 13.87 -8.50
N ARG A 768 1.36 14.26 -7.75
CA ARG A 768 1.73 13.59 -6.48
C ARG A 768 0.60 13.57 -5.45
N THR A 769 -0.23 14.60 -5.39
CA THR A 769 -1.35 14.68 -4.44
C THR A 769 -2.47 13.67 -4.76
N ILE A 770 -2.57 13.25 -6.03
CA ILE A 770 -3.53 12.26 -6.53
C ILE A 770 -2.84 11.00 -7.07
N SER A 771 -1.56 10.79 -6.74
CA SER A 771 -0.76 9.67 -7.24
C SER A 771 -1.40 8.32 -6.94
N ARG A 772 -2.03 8.19 -5.78
CA ARG A 772 -2.79 7.00 -5.40
C ARG A 772 -3.93 6.73 -6.37
N GLU A 773 -4.77 7.73 -6.64
CA GLU A 773 -5.92 7.62 -7.55
C GLU A 773 -5.47 7.31 -8.98
N VAL A 774 -4.38 7.94 -9.43
CA VAL A 774 -3.74 7.67 -10.72
C VAL A 774 -3.28 6.22 -10.80
N THR A 775 -2.58 5.73 -9.79
CA THR A 775 -2.08 4.36 -9.75
C THR A 775 -3.23 3.36 -9.74
N PHE A 776 -4.27 3.58 -8.94
CA PHE A 776 -5.44 2.71 -8.91
C PHE A 776 -6.23 2.75 -10.22
N ALA A 777 -6.40 3.92 -10.84
CA ALA A 777 -7.05 4.02 -12.15
C ALA A 777 -6.27 3.23 -13.23
N LYS A 778 -4.94 3.33 -13.25
CA LYS A 778 -4.07 2.56 -14.16
C LYS A 778 -4.23 1.05 -13.93
N LEU A 779 -4.23 0.60 -12.67
CA LEU A 779 -4.36 -0.82 -12.32
C LEU A 779 -5.75 -1.36 -12.68
N CYS A 780 -6.82 -0.65 -12.33
CA CYS A 780 -8.18 -1.04 -12.68
C CYS A 780 -8.38 -1.10 -14.20
N THR A 781 -7.81 -0.16 -14.96
CA THR A 781 -7.83 -0.17 -16.43
C THR A 781 -7.06 -1.36 -16.97
N GLY A 782 -5.87 -1.66 -16.46
CA GLY A 782 -5.09 -2.83 -16.83
C GLY A 782 -5.86 -4.14 -16.58
N PHE A 783 -6.51 -4.26 -15.43
CA PHE A 783 -7.32 -5.43 -15.10
C PHE A 783 -8.59 -5.51 -15.94
N ALA A 784 -9.22 -4.40 -16.32
CA ALA A 784 -10.37 -4.39 -17.22
C ALA A 784 -9.98 -4.86 -18.62
N VAL A 785 -8.84 -4.40 -19.14
CA VAL A 785 -8.29 -4.91 -20.41
C VAL A 785 -7.99 -6.40 -20.32
N LEU A 786 -7.39 -6.84 -19.22
CA LEU A 786 -7.08 -8.25 -18.98
C LEU A 786 -8.35 -9.10 -18.90
N ALA A 787 -9.41 -8.61 -18.21
CA ALA A 787 -10.70 -9.25 -18.14
C ALA A 787 -11.32 -9.42 -19.54
N LEU A 788 -11.26 -8.38 -20.37
CA LEU A 788 -11.76 -8.40 -21.74
C LEU A 788 -10.99 -9.42 -22.60
N LEU A 789 -9.66 -9.45 -22.49
CA LEU A 789 -8.84 -10.44 -23.23
C LEU A 789 -9.17 -11.87 -22.81
N ILE A 790 -9.27 -12.14 -21.52
CA ILE A 790 -9.65 -13.47 -21.00
C ILE A 790 -11.06 -13.84 -21.46
N ALA A 791 -12.00 -12.88 -21.46
CA ALA A 791 -13.37 -13.10 -21.93
C ALA A 791 -13.42 -13.41 -23.45
N CYS A 792 -12.67 -12.68 -24.26
CA CYS A 792 -12.57 -12.94 -25.70
C CYS A 792 -11.99 -14.33 -26.00
N VAL A 793 -10.95 -14.74 -25.26
CA VAL A 793 -10.36 -16.09 -25.38
C VAL A 793 -11.39 -17.17 -25.06
N GLY A 794 -12.17 -16.98 -23.99
CA GLY A 794 -13.23 -17.94 -23.61
C GLY A 794 -14.36 -18.02 -24.62
N LEU A 795 -14.83 -16.88 -25.11
CA LEU A 795 -15.85 -16.82 -26.17
C LEU A 795 -15.35 -17.47 -27.46
N TYR A 796 -14.14 -17.16 -27.89
CA TYR A 796 -13.53 -17.80 -29.05
C TYR A 796 -13.46 -19.32 -28.87
N GLY A 797 -13.03 -19.82 -27.72
CA GLY A 797 -12.97 -21.26 -27.45
C GLY A 797 -14.34 -21.94 -27.51
N THR A 798 -15.38 -21.32 -26.94
CA THR A 798 -16.74 -21.86 -26.94
C THR A 798 -17.38 -21.81 -28.35
N MET A 799 -17.18 -20.73 -29.09
CA MET A 799 -17.67 -20.56 -30.46
C MET A 799 -16.98 -21.54 -31.41
N SER A 800 -15.64 -21.62 -31.39
CA SER A 800 -14.88 -22.59 -32.22
C SER A 800 -15.36 -24.02 -31.99
N TYR A 801 -15.63 -24.37 -30.73
CA TYR A 801 -16.17 -25.69 -30.41
C TYR A 801 -17.57 -25.91 -30.94
N ASN A 802 -18.49 -24.93 -30.77
CA ASN A 802 -19.87 -25.06 -31.29
C ASN A 802 -19.87 -25.22 -32.80
N VAL A 803 -19.06 -24.46 -33.52
CA VAL A 803 -18.88 -24.57 -34.98
C VAL A 803 -18.34 -25.95 -35.36
N ALA A 804 -17.29 -26.44 -34.71
CA ALA A 804 -16.68 -27.73 -34.97
C ALA A 804 -17.69 -28.89 -34.78
N ARG A 805 -18.62 -28.77 -33.85
CA ARG A 805 -19.69 -29.76 -33.62
C ARG A 805 -20.79 -29.72 -34.70
N GLN A 806 -21.03 -28.55 -35.25
CA GLN A 806 -22.12 -28.35 -36.25
C GLN A 806 -21.64 -28.43 -37.70
N VAL A 807 -20.32 -28.73 -37.93
CA VAL A 807 -19.75 -28.81 -39.28
C VAL A 807 -20.57 -29.72 -40.21
N GLY A 808 -21.06 -30.89 -39.74
CA GLY A 808 -21.92 -31.79 -40.52
C GLY A 808 -23.29 -31.17 -40.88
N GLU A 809 -23.93 -30.50 -39.92
CA GLU A 809 -25.21 -29.81 -40.13
C GLU A 809 -25.05 -28.58 -41.04
N ILE A 810 -23.99 -27.80 -40.80
CA ILE A 810 -23.59 -26.66 -41.64
C ILE A 810 -23.32 -27.15 -43.07
N GLY A 811 -22.58 -28.26 -43.24
CA GLY A 811 -22.30 -28.85 -44.52
C GLY A 811 -23.55 -29.28 -45.27
N ILE A 812 -24.51 -29.95 -44.62
CA ILE A 812 -25.81 -30.35 -45.19
C ILE A 812 -26.61 -29.12 -45.62
N ARG A 813 -26.69 -28.09 -44.79
CA ARG A 813 -27.43 -26.86 -45.11
C ARG A 813 -26.80 -26.09 -46.27
N MET A 814 -25.46 -25.99 -46.28
CA MET A 814 -24.76 -25.39 -47.42
C MET A 814 -24.96 -26.19 -48.72
N ALA A 815 -25.00 -27.54 -48.66
CA ALA A 815 -25.31 -28.39 -49.78
C ALA A 815 -26.75 -28.21 -50.25
N LEU A 816 -27.67 -27.80 -49.38
CA LEU A 816 -29.06 -27.47 -49.63
C LEU A 816 -29.30 -26.00 -50.05
N GLY A 817 -28.23 -25.22 -50.26
CA GLY A 817 -28.31 -23.85 -50.78
C GLY A 817 -28.32 -22.72 -49.77
N ALA A 818 -28.04 -22.96 -48.47
CA ALA A 818 -27.92 -21.90 -47.50
C ALA A 818 -26.71 -21.00 -47.78
N GLN A 819 -26.89 -19.68 -47.71
CA GLN A 819 -25.84 -18.71 -47.95
C GLN A 819 -24.93 -18.59 -46.73
N ARG A 820 -23.67 -18.11 -46.90
CA ARG A 820 -22.72 -17.92 -45.83
C ARG A 820 -23.26 -17.01 -44.71
N GLY A 821 -24.08 -16.00 -45.08
CA GLY A 821 -24.71 -15.08 -44.11
C GLY A 821 -25.70 -15.79 -43.19
N ASP A 822 -26.51 -16.71 -43.72
CA ASP A 822 -27.49 -17.47 -42.93
C ASP A 822 -26.79 -18.40 -41.89
N VAL A 823 -25.64 -18.96 -42.30
CA VAL A 823 -24.83 -19.83 -41.42
C VAL A 823 -24.18 -19.01 -40.29
N VAL A 824 -23.66 -17.82 -40.59
CA VAL A 824 -23.06 -16.93 -39.58
C VAL A 824 -24.12 -16.46 -38.59
N TRP A 825 -25.31 -16.15 -39.01
CA TRP A 825 -26.42 -15.74 -38.13
C TRP A 825 -26.93 -16.87 -37.21
N MET A 826 -26.74 -18.11 -37.61
CA MET A 826 -27.17 -19.29 -36.86
C MET A 826 -26.16 -19.70 -35.76
N VAL A 827 -24.88 -19.39 -35.94
CA VAL A 827 -23.77 -19.65 -34.98
C VAL A 827 -23.71 -18.58 -33.96
#